data_b1c3bf1f60821b4803bcd65890b1f99a
#
_entry.id   b1c3bf1f60821b4803bcd65890b1f99a
#
_cell.length_a   1.000
_cell.length_b   1.000
_cell.length_c   1.000
_cell.angle_alpha   90.00
_cell.angle_beta   90.00
_cell.angle_gamma   90.00
#
_symmetry.space_group_name_H-M   'P 1'
#
loop_
_entity.id
_entity.type
_entity.pdbx_description
1 polymer ?
#
loop_
_entity_poly.entity_id
_entity_poly.type
_entity_poly.pdbx_seq_one_letter_code
_entity_poly.pdbx_strand_id
1 'polypeptide(L)'
;MSNRRDRIVCALLVLISILHPSPARGQAHQALSNEFIRAEFAGPHLAAMIDLRGGFTLHIGEEDFALTIGGQAIKGRTLTSVKTQRSGTTYIIEYRTIPYIVKVIYELRPGWHFLTKQLMIEPLSPVDYRVNEIQAFGAALQPAAQDELPLSARGSWGILYRYPKGTGSSRIPAFGAFLLYQNPFNLWAKDGQAMTASYAPEIDWKAAYGPYISDRFCIGLYPLSGTVFPARAIPEWTFIPDYAKYLAENPRIDMAEVDALVECVRAFLLYRPQKSIRVHVPWCENDYQIDVATSDGWEEFKRIIDRAVEVGCQYTLFTPANSELSSLKENRDAWGWENLLFFAMGQKIRKGEWNPDQGPIPPSLQRTLDYAKAKNIKLVSYSYPSLPFMQNPEWTKWAAGKVGGYNGPDMGLRSFQDWWVGKLVDFVEATGAGGYSFDHWWIAYDNASSRYAQWNGCRRILETLRQRLPDIFIDGRQQYMNFGPWTWLAGTYPHPSLTDEQPESFASFPDLHTDRVSANRQRFAAWTYRMQRFVPPEILPGFITHQTERSDAMKVMRRDRFRARDWDVLGWKFSVLSSIGTAPFNHVVDYIPARDPDEFRAFSEEDKRWFRDWLDWTDTNMALLKHTKPIIGPPMIGRVDGTAACSGDRGFVFLFNPNHRQLDAEFALNASIGMEKGSEFMIEELYPEKGRLLGSPSGGFWKMGERVVLSLRGNEALVLAIRPSDAAASRPVLFNVCGMAAVTGRKLELSQVEGEIGTAPEIQVLLPGNIRINALTINGTDVQFRQAGKLVTARVQFAGDLFASSQALWKYDPSFTGGLIRASFTIPHRILDQLRRRQQRWPVPYTEDDLIAPWLGSHRLLLYAHVAEPDDAKDVTMTLDGKSVQVRKAYNNIYGNNKRNFLGSYVDLSSLEPDRHHILEVMLPQLAAGRFQGLFFENIEPEYTREIVK
;
A
#
# COMPACT_ATOMS: atom_id res chain seq x y z
N MET A 1 62.30 -33.29 -15.90
CA MET A 1 62.55 -31.86 -16.01
C MET A 1 61.24 -31.13 -15.76
N SER A 2 60.86 -31.03 -14.52
CA SER A 2 59.66 -30.35 -14.00
C SER A 2 60.10 -29.79 -12.65
N ASN A 3 59.59 -28.64 -12.20
CA ASN A 3 59.82 -27.97 -10.93
C ASN A 3 60.93 -26.89 -10.89
N ARG A 4 60.72 -25.77 -11.58
CA ARG A 4 61.42 -24.50 -11.28
C ARG A 4 60.61 -23.23 -11.60
N ARG A 5 59.30 -23.27 -11.84
CA ARG A 5 58.47 -22.09 -12.10
C ARG A 5 57.56 -21.68 -10.93
N ASP A 6 57.26 -22.57 -9.98
CA ASP A 6 56.26 -22.29 -8.91
C ASP A 6 56.86 -21.65 -7.63
N ARG A 7 58.18 -21.42 -7.59
CA ARG A 7 58.81 -20.76 -6.43
C ARG A 7 59.07 -19.26 -6.56
N ILE A 8 58.85 -18.68 -7.74
CA ILE A 8 59.08 -17.23 -7.97
C ILE A 8 57.80 -16.41 -7.77
N VAL A 9 56.61 -17.03 -7.90
CA VAL A 9 55.32 -16.33 -7.69
C VAL A 9 54.96 -16.15 -6.24
N CYS A 10 55.44 -17.04 -5.34
CA CYS A 10 55.20 -16.87 -3.91
C CYS A 10 56.13 -15.85 -3.23
N ALA A 11 57.25 -15.53 -3.82
CA ALA A 11 58.19 -14.54 -3.26
C ALA A 11 57.84 -13.08 -3.62
N LEU A 12 57.10 -12.86 -4.71
CA LEU A 12 56.65 -11.50 -5.07
C LEU A 12 55.36 -11.06 -4.35
N LEU A 13 54.55 -12.01 -3.85
CA LEU A 13 53.37 -11.66 -3.03
C LEU A 13 53.67 -11.34 -1.57
N VAL A 14 54.86 -11.70 -1.07
CA VAL A 14 55.29 -11.38 0.29
C VAL A 14 56.03 -10.01 0.36
N LEU A 15 56.56 -9.51 -0.76
CA LEU A 15 57.27 -8.21 -0.79
C LEU A 15 56.37 -6.99 -1.03
N ILE A 16 55.11 -7.18 -1.46
CA ILE A 16 54.12 -6.08 -1.61
C ILE A 16 53.38 -5.81 -0.30
N SER A 17 53.46 -6.71 0.68
CA SER A 17 52.83 -6.54 2.00
C SER A 17 53.65 -5.70 3.01
N ILE A 18 54.83 -5.22 2.63
CA ILE A 18 55.77 -4.54 3.58
C ILE A 18 55.84 -3.01 3.38
N LEU A 19 55.08 -2.45 2.42
CA LEU A 19 55.10 -1.01 2.14
C LEU A 19 53.80 -0.26 2.41
N HIS A 20 52.91 -0.82 3.26
CA HIS A 20 51.88 0.00 3.88
C HIS A 20 52.39 0.47 5.26
N PRO A 21 52.36 1.77 5.56
CA PRO A 21 52.72 2.23 6.89
C PRO A 21 51.74 1.62 7.88
N SER A 22 52.21 0.79 8.78
CA SER A 22 51.44 0.30 9.92
C SER A 22 50.90 1.50 10.68
N PRO A 23 49.58 1.59 10.91
CA PRO A 23 49.06 2.56 11.86
C PRO A 23 49.65 2.24 13.23
N ALA A 24 50.05 3.28 13.95
CA ALA A 24 50.67 3.22 15.26
C ALA A 24 49.93 2.21 16.17
N ARG A 25 50.70 1.26 16.73
CA ARG A 25 50.25 0.37 17.82
C ARG A 25 49.77 1.22 18.97
N GLY A 26 48.45 1.21 19.30
CA GLY A 26 48.04 1.87 20.53
C GLY A 26 46.60 1.95 20.93
N GLN A 27 45.62 1.53 20.14
CA GLN A 27 44.22 1.42 20.65
C GLN A 27 43.56 0.17 20.07
N ALA A 28 43.07 -0.68 20.97
CA ALA A 28 42.27 -1.83 20.56
C ALA A 28 40.99 -1.29 19.84
N HIS A 29 40.90 -1.51 18.53
CA HIS A 29 39.71 -1.17 17.76
C HIS A 29 38.54 -1.98 18.31
N GLN A 30 37.54 -1.30 18.87
CA GLN A 30 36.27 -1.94 19.27
C GLN A 30 35.36 -1.98 18.06
N ALA A 31 34.59 -3.05 17.94
CA ALA A 31 33.64 -3.16 16.85
C ALA A 31 32.32 -3.81 17.33
N LEU A 32 31.19 -3.35 16.78
CA LEU A 32 29.92 -4.07 16.79
C LEU A 32 29.75 -4.72 15.42
N SER A 33 29.31 -5.96 15.37
CA SER A 33 29.11 -6.69 14.11
C SER A 33 27.96 -7.65 14.20
N ASN A 34 27.25 -7.79 13.10
CA ASN A 34 26.26 -8.84 12.87
C ASN A 34 26.50 -9.49 11.49
N GLU A 35 25.51 -10.17 10.93
CA GLU A 35 25.60 -10.85 9.63
C GLU A 35 25.63 -9.90 8.43
N PHE A 36 25.22 -8.64 8.57
CA PHE A 36 25.11 -7.68 7.47
C PHE A 36 26.19 -6.61 7.48
N ILE A 37 26.46 -6.05 8.66
CA ILE A 37 27.38 -4.90 8.79
C ILE A 37 28.31 -5.03 10.00
N ARG A 38 29.40 -4.32 9.90
CA ARG A 38 30.35 -4.11 11.00
C ARG A 38 30.61 -2.62 11.19
N ALA A 39 30.44 -2.15 12.41
CA ALA A 39 30.75 -0.79 12.84
C ALA A 39 32.06 -0.81 13.64
N GLU A 40 33.05 -0.06 13.21
CA GLU A 40 34.39 0.03 13.85
C GLU A 40 34.56 1.37 14.58
N PHE A 41 35.10 1.31 15.76
CA PHE A 41 35.28 2.46 16.62
C PHE A 41 36.76 2.74 16.87
N ALA A 42 37.19 3.98 16.71
CA ALA A 42 38.48 4.49 17.12
C ALA A 42 38.32 5.23 18.46
N GLY A 43 38.58 4.52 19.57
CA GLY A 43 38.24 5.03 20.90
C GLY A 43 36.73 5.29 21.04
N PRO A 44 36.32 6.51 21.42
CA PRO A 44 34.89 6.82 21.59
C PRO A 44 34.17 7.21 20.29
N HIS A 45 34.80 7.19 19.14
CA HIS A 45 34.26 7.68 17.89
C HIS A 45 34.01 6.56 16.90
N LEU A 46 32.89 6.61 16.19
CA LEU A 46 32.60 5.73 15.06
C LEU A 46 33.55 6.10 13.91
N ALA A 47 34.36 5.14 13.46
CA ALA A 47 35.41 5.38 12.47
C ALA A 47 35.06 4.81 11.08
N ALA A 48 34.32 3.71 11.05
CA ALA A 48 33.88 3.11 9.79
C ALA A 48 32.62 2.24 9.94
N MET A 49 31.88 2.14 8.85
CA MET A 49 30.81 1.17 8.63
C MET A 49 31.17 0.30 7.43
N ILE A 50 31.05 -1.01 7.58
CA ILE A 50 31.43 -1.99 6.56
C ILE A 50 30.21 -2.84 6.22
N ASP A 51 29.79 -2.88 4.95
CA ASP A 51 28.80 -3.85 4.46
C ASP A 51 29.52 -5.18 4.20
N LEU A 52 29.11 -6.22 4.91
CA LEU A 52 29.77 -7.55 4.84
C LEU A 52 29.34 -8.36 3.61
N ARG A 53 28.25 -7.99 2.96
CA ARG A 53 27.71 -8.69 1.77
C ARG A 53 28.47 -8.29 0.51
N GLY A 54 28.76 -7.00 0.34
CA GLY A 54 29.43 -6.45 -0.84
C GLY A 54 30.86 -5.97 -0.60
N GLY A 55 31.32 -5.95 0.66
CA GLY A 55 32.68 -5.51 1.03
C GLY A 55 32.91 -4.00 0.93
N PHE A 56 31.84 -3.19 0.91
CA PHE A 56 31.94 -1.73 0.85
C PHE A 56 32.22 -1.16 2.24
N THR A 57 33.16 -0.23 2.32
CA THR A 57 33.50 0.49 3.55
C THR A 57 33.20 1.98 3.42
N LEU A 58 32.35 2.48 4.31
CA LEU A 58 32.12 3.91 4.52
C LEU A 58 32.97 4.37 5.70
N HIS A 59 34.04 5.13 5.43
CA HIS A 59 34.84 5.74 6.47
C HIS A 59 34.20 7.00 7.01
N ILE A 60 34.23 7.16 8.34
CA ILE A 60 33.57 8.23 9.08
C ILE A 60 34.66 8.99 9.83
N GLY A 61 35.03 10.14 9.28
CA GLY A 61 36.12 10.98 9.83
C GLY A 61 35.61 12.00 10.82
N GLU A 62 36.30 12.13 11.94
CA GLU A 62 36.04 13.14 12.99
C GLU A 62 34.58 13.13 13.50
N GLU A 63 34.00 11.95 13.68
CA GLU A 63 32.62 11.79 14.16
C GLU A 63 32.49 12.44 15.54
N ASP A 64 31.42 13.26 15.69
CA ASP A 64 31.16 14.02 16.91
C ASP A 64 29.64 14.21 17.15
N PHE A 65 29.31 14.64 18.35
CA PHE A 65 27.97 15.10 18.73
C PHE A 65 28.05 16.50 19.36
N ALA A 66 26.93 17.21 19.34
CA ALA A 66 26.76 18.47 20.06
C ALA A 66 25.36 18.58 20.68
N LEU A 67 25.27 19.30 21.78
CA LEU A 67 24.04 19.54 22.53
C LEU A 67 23.96 21.01 22.95
N THR A 68 22.74 21.54 22.99
CA THR A 68 22.47 22.79 23.68
C THR A 68 21.43 22.54 24.78
N ILE A 69 21.82 22.71 26.04
CA ILE A 69 20.99 22.45 27.22
C ILE A 69 20.95 23.68 28.08
N GLY A 70 19.76 24.24 28.36
CA GLY A 70 19.61 25.49 29.12
C GLY A 70 20.36 26.65 28.48
N GLY A 71 20.51 26.68 27.16
CA GLY A 71 21.28 27.64 26.40
C GLY A 71 22.82 27.41 26.43
N GLN A 72 23.32 26.40 27.14
CA GLN A 72 24.73 26.05 27.19
C GLN A 72 25.07 25.03 26.10
N ALA A 73 26.03 25.35 25.24
CA ALA A 73 26.50 24.44 24.22
C ALA A 73 27.53 23.45 24.80
N ILE A 74 27.38 22.16 24.48
CA ILE A 74 28.26 21.05 24.85
C ILE A 74 28.67 20.37 23.55
N LYS A 75 29.99 20.25 23.29
CA LYS A 75 30.54 19.56 22.11
C LYS A 75 31.32 18.32 22.54
N GLY A 76 31.00 17.18 21.95
CA GLY A 76 31.60 15.89 22.31
C GLY A 76 33.12 15.89 22.25
N ARG A 77 33.69 16.47 21.18
CA ARG A 77 35.17 16.57 20.99
C ARG A 77 35.89 17.38 22.07
N THR A 78 35.19 18.21 22.81
CA THR A 78 35.79 18.98 23.92
C THR A 78 35.71 18.23 25.25
N LEU A 79 35.05 17.10 25.28
CA LEU A 79 34.85 16.28 26.46
C LEU A 79 35.84 15.10 26.48
N THR A 80 36.25 14.72 27.67
CA THR A 80 37.01 13.48 27.88
C THR A 80 36.03 12.39 28.26
N SER A 81 36.05 11.23 27.56
CA SER A 81 35.27 10.08 27.94
C SER A 81 35.69 9.52 29.29
N VAL A 82 34.77 9.32 30.20
CA VAL A 82 35.03 8.81 31.55
C VAL A 82 35.00 7.29 31.57
N LYS A 83 34.11 6.70 30.76
CA LYS A 83 33.90 5.26 30.75
C LYS A 83 33.39 4.81 29.37
N THR A 84 33.91 3.68 28.94
CA THR A 84 33.39 2.96 27.78
C THR A 84 32.95 1.57 28.23
N GLN A 85 31.80 1.12 27.73
CA GLN A 85 31.26 -0.20 28.05
C GLN A 85 30.70 -0.84 26.77
N ARG A 86 31.08 -2.08 26.52
CA ARG A 86 30.49 -2.92 25.48
C ARG A 86 29.65 -4.03 26.10
N SER A 87 28.45 -4.23 25.63
CA SER A 87 27.57 -5.28 26.09
C SER A 87 26.77 -5.83 24.89
N GLY A 88 27.13 -7.03 24.43
CA GLY A 88 26.45 -7.69 23.33
C GLY A 88 26.34 -6.81 22.08
N THR A 89 25.14 -6.30 21.85
CA THR A 89 24.77 -5.45 20.69
C THR A 89 25.02 -3.96 20.91
N THR A 90 25.48 -3.54 22.10
CA THR A 90 25.60 -2.12 22.44
C THR A 90 27.03 -1.70 22.74
N TYR A 91 27.37 -0.45 22.39
CA TYR A 91 28.57 0.24 22.80
C TYR A 91 28.20 1.59 23.41
N ILE A 92 28.46 1.79 24.69
CA ILE A 92 28.10 2.97 25.47
C ILE A 92 29.36 3.72 25.86
N ILE A 93 29.37 5.03 25.63
CA ILE A 93 30.42 5.96 25.99
C ILE A 93 29.82 7.00 26.92
N GLU A 94 30.37 7.12 28.10
CA GLU A 94 29.96 8.09 29.10
C GLU A 94 30.92 9.26 29.14
N TYR A 95 30.40 10.47 29.06
CA TYR A 95 31.08 11.72 29.23
C TYR A 95 30.53 12.44 30.44
N ARG A 96 31.39 13.01 31.23
CA ARG A 96 30.98 13.84 32.36
C ARG A 96 31.28 15.30 32.06
N THR A 97 30.28 16.12 32.10
CA THR A 97 30.35 17.58 32.05
C THR A 97 29.47 18.16 33.16
N ILE A 98 29.87 19.24 33.74
CA ILE A 98 29.04 19.86 34.81
C ILE A 98 27.98 20.76 34.15
N PRO A 99 26.70 20.57 34.48
CA PRO A 99 26.12 19.69 35.51
C PRO A 99 25.54 18.34 35.01
N TYR A 100 25.99 17.81 33.84
CA TYR A 100 25.40 16.63 33.23
C TYR A 100 26.33 15.47 33.05
N ILE A 101 25.78 14.26 32.99
CA ILE A 101 26.38 13.08 32.38
C ILE A 101 25.70 12.92 31.01
N VAL A 102 26.51 12.80 29.95
CA VAL A 102 26.04 12.50 28.60
C VAL A 102 26.51 11.08 28.21
N LYS A 103 25.58 10.20 27.90
CA LYS A 103 25.92 8.87 27.41
C LYS A 103 25.61 8.82 25.92
N VAL A 104 26.58 8.43 25.12
CA VAL A 104 26.41 8.10 23.69
C VAL A 104 26.22 6.60 23.60
N ILE A 105 25.09 6.18 23.05
CA ILE A 105 24.69 4.79 22.97
C ILE A 105 24.60 4.38 21.50
N TYR A 106 25.48 3.49 21.08
CA TYR A 106 25.40 2.82 19.79
C TYR A 106 24.79 1.43 19.97
N GLU A 107 23.89 1.04 19.05
CA GLU A 107 23.24 -0.27 19.08
C GLU A 107 23.20 -0.87 17.67
N LEU A 108 23.64 -2.15 17.58
CA LEU A 108 23.57 -2.97 16.36
C LEU A 108 23.04 -4.35 16.72
N ARG A 109 21.79 -4.64 16.35
CA ARG A 109 21.16 -5.94 16.63
C ARG A 109 21.34 -6.93 15.48
N PRO A 110 21.20 -8.24 15.74
CA PRO A 110 21.04 -9.24 14.70
C PRO A 110 19.88 -8.86 13.76
N GLY A 111 20.03 -9.10 12.48
CA GLY A 111 19.01 -8.75 11.47
C GLY A 111 19.06 -7.30 10.99
N TRP A 112 19.79 -6.40 11.66
CA TRP A 112 19.87 -5.00 11.26
C TRP A 112 20.99 -4.76 10.25
N HIS A 113 20.70 -4.10 9.15
CA HIS A 113 21.70 -3.58 8.22
C HIS A 113 22.00 -2.09 8.50
N PHE A 114 21.73 -1.63 9.72
CA PHE A 114 21.99 -0.27 10.21
C PHE A 114 22.42 -0.27 11.67
N LEU A 115 23.20 0.73 12.01
CA LEU A 115 23.63 1.09 13.36
C LEU A 115 22.75 2.24 13.84
N THR A 116 22.36 2.22 15.13
CA THR A 116 21.70 3.38 15.74
C THR A 116 22.64 4.11 16.70
N LYS A 117 22.43 5.40 16.85
CA LYS A 117 23.07 6.27 17.84
C LYS A 117 22.02 7.09 18.58
N GLN A 118 22.10 7.09 19.92
CA GLN A 118 21.26 7.94 20.79
C GLN A 118 22.12 8.67 21.80
N LEU A 119 21.65 9.82 22.26
CA LEU A 119 22.22 10.57 23.36
C LEU A 119 21.28 10.49 24.56
N MET A 120 21.83 10.11 25.72
CA MET A 120 21.12 10.14 26.99
C MET A 120 21.72 11.25 27.85
N ILE A 121 20.90 12.13 28.36
CA ILE A 121 21.30 13.27 29.18
C ILE A 121 20.72 13.08 30.59
N GLU A 122 21.62 13.04 31.57
CA GLU A 122 21.28 12.81 32.96
C GLU A 122 21.91 13.92 33.81
N PRO A 123 21.15 14.74 34.54
CA PRO A 123 21.73 15.74 35.43
C PRO A 123 22.38 15.08 36.65
N LEU A 124 23.51 15.61 37.08
CA LEU A 124 24.21 15.12 38.27
C LEU A 124 23.42 15.29 39.58
N SER A 125 22.45 16.20 39.59
CA SER A 125 21.47 16.40 40.65
C SER A 125 20.09 16.58 40.05
N PRO A 126 19.00 16.20 40.75
CA PRO A 126 17.64 16.32 40.24
C PRO A 126 17.23 17.78 40.04
N VAL A 127 17.40 18.27 38.81
CA VAL A 127 17.02 19.65 38.41
C VAL A 127 16.27 19.58 37.08
N ASP A 128 15.31 20.48 36.91
CA ASP A 128 14.65 20.67 35.61
C ASP A 128 15.58 21.40 34.66
N TYR A 129 15.55 21.06 33.40
CA TYR A 129 16.37 21.67 32.36
C TYR A 129 15.65 21.73 31.03
N ARG A 130 16.10 22.62 30.14
CA ARG A 130 15.60 22.74 28.79
C ARG A 130 16.54 22.09 27.81
N VAL A 131 16.03 21.23 26.96
CA VAL A 131 16.78 20.65 25.83
C VAL A 131 16.48 21.51 24.60
N ASN A 132 17.45 22.31 24.20
CA ASN A 132 17.28 23.25 23.08
C ASN A 132 17.60 22.60 21.75
N GLU A 133 18.77 21.97 21.62
CA GLU A 133 19.24 21.39 20.37
C GLU A 133 20.00 20.08 20.61
N ILE A 134 19.81 19.13 19.68
CA ILE A 134 20.52 17.86 19.65
C ILE A 134 21.13 17.70 18.26
N GLN A 135 22.45 17.62 18.20
CA GLN A 135 23.21 17.13 17.05
C GLN A 135 23.79 15.76 17.41
N ALA A 136 23.12 14.68 17.02
CA ALA A 136 23.61 13.34 17.34
C ALA A 136 24.78 12.94 16.43
N PHE A 137 24.90 13.54 15.26
CA PHE A 137 25.91 13.16 14.28
C PHE A 137 26.52 14.39 13.59
N GLY A 138 27.83 14.38 13.49
CA GLY A 138 28.65 15.28 12.66
C GLY A 138 29.90 14.55 12.25
N ALA A 139 30.13 14.38 10.94
CA ALA A 139 31.30 13.64 10.43
C ALA A 139 31.57 13.94 8.96
N ALA A 140 32.83 13.68 8.55
CA ALA A 140 33.19 13.60 7.14
C ALA A 140 33.01 12.17 6.64
N LEU A 141 32.31 12.01 5.49
CA LEU A 141 32.04 10.71 4.88
C LEU A 141 32.98 10.45 3.69
N GLN A 142 33.64 9.29 3.67
CA GLN A 142 34.51 8.87 2.58
C GLN A 142 34.27 7.41 2.20
N PRO A 143 34.24 7.06 0.88
CA PRO A 143 34.42 7.97 -0.26
C PRO A 143 33.30 9.00 -0.39
N ALA A 144 33.50 10.03 -1.20
CA ALA A 144 32.44 10.96 -1.54
C ALA A 144 31.31 10.24 -2.29
N ALA A 145 30.07 10.52 -1.93
CA ALA A 145 28.91 9.99 -2.62
C ALA A 145 28.83 10.51 -4.07
N GLN A 146 28.36 9.68 -4.98
CA GLN A 146 28.06 10.06 -6.36
C GLN A 146 26.76 10.82 -6.45
N ASP A 147 25.73 10.34 -5.72
CA ASP A 147 24.38 10.92 -5.69
C ASP A 147 23.88 11.04 -4.25
N GLU A 148 23.05 12.05 -4.04
CA GLU A 148 22.34 12.30 -2.78
C GLU A 148 20.86 12.48 -3.05
N LEU A 149 20.01 11.83 -2.26
CA LEU A 149 18.55 11.98 -2.33
C LEU A 149 18.00 12.32 -0.95
N PRO A 150 17.61 13.59 -0.70
CA PRO A 150 16.95 13.97 0.55
C PRO A 150 15.59 13.27 0.70
N LEU A 151 15.30 12.79 1.90
CA LEU A 151 14.03 12.19 2.28
C LEU A 151 13.21 13.20 3.05
N SER A 152 12.06 13.55 2.49
CA SER A 152 11.16 14.54 3.11
C SER A 152 9.69 14.16 2.93
N ALA A 153 8.91 14.41 4.00
CA ALA A 153 7.46 14.42 3.97
C ALA A 153 7.03 15.45 5.02
N ARG A 154 6.43 16.55 4.63
CA ARG A 154 6.14 17.71 5.52
C ARG A 154 7.26 18.12 6.48
N GLY A 155 8.43 17.53 6.34
CA GLY A 155 9.65 17.73 7.14
C GLY A 155 10.77 16.86 6.59
N SER A 156 12.00 17.12 7.00
CA SER A 156 13.17 16.34 6.59
C SER A 156 13.46 15.25 7.61
N TRP A 157 13.64 14.01 7.20
CA TRP A 157 13.93 12.90 8.12
C TRP A 157 15.14 12.07 7.74
N GLY A 158 15.78 12.34 6.58
CA GLY A 158 16.99 11.62 6.20
C GLY A 158 17.56 12.00 4.86
N ILE A 159 18.65 11.34 4.52
CA ILE A 159 19.33 11.44 3.23
C ILE A 159 19.81 10.05 2.82
N LEU A 160 19.61 9.71 1.54
CA LEU A 160 20.22 8.56 0.89
C LEU A 160 21.48 8.99 0.14
N TYR A 161 22.51 8.17 0.23
CA TYR A 161 23.77 8.32 -0.48
C TYR A 161 24.01 7.12 -1.38
N ARG A 162 24.55 7.35 -2.58
CA ARG A 162 24.94 6.30 -3.51
C ARG A 162 26.41 6.39 -3.84
N TYR A 163 27.05 5.23 -3.86
CA TYR A 163 28.49 5.08 -4.06
C TYR A 163 28.76 4.21 -5.28
N PRO A 164 29.73 4.59 -6.14
CA PRO A 164 30.09 3.82 -7.33
C PRO A 164 30.90 2.57 -6.97
N LYS A 165 30.86 1.58 -7.85
CA LYS A 165 31.78 0.46 -7.83
C LYS A 165 32.98 0.79 -8.72
N GLY A 166 34.20 0.90 -8.11
CA GLY A 166 35.46 1.08 -8.83
C GLY A 166 35.86 2.54 -9.15
N THR A 167 37.01 2.71 -9.76
CA THR A 167 37.67 3.97 -10.09
C THR A 167 37.75 4.19 -11.59
N GLY A 168 36.68 4.52 -12.27
CA GLY A 168 36.67 4.74 -13.72
C GLY A 168 35.66 5.79 -14.16
N SER A 169 35.65 6.16 -15.44
CA SER A 169 34.74 7.15 -16.01
C SER A 169 33.28 6.64 -16.16
N SER A 170 33.04 5.33 -16.09
CA SER A 170 31.72 4.72 -16.07
C SER A 170 31.39 4.29 -14.64
N ARG A 171 30.89 5.22 -13.84
CA ARG A 171 30.54 4.98 -12.43
C ARG A 171 29.07 4.62 -12.34
N ILE A 172 28.76 3.34 -12.24
CA ILE A 172 27.41 2.86 -11.90
C ILE A 172 27.34 2.77 -10.37
N PRO A 173 26.35 3.40 -9.71
CA PRO A 173 26.13 3.21 -8.28
C PRO A 173 25.94 1.73 -7.96
N ALA A 174 26.62 1.22 -6.96
CA ALA A 174 26.57 -0.18 -6.55
C ALA A 174 26.22 -0.36 -5.08
N PHE A 175 26.44 0.67 -4.27
CA PHE A 175 26.16 0.65 -2.84
C PHE A 175 25.37 1.89 -2.45
N GLY A 176 24.49 1.71 -1.50
CA GLY A 176 23.73 2.75 -0.86
C GLY A 176 24.06 2.86 0.62
N ALA A 177 23.91 4.07 1.15
CA ALA A 177 23.87 4.34 2.58
C ALA A 177 22.69 5.26 2.88
N PHE A 178 22.12 5.12 4.06
CA PHE A 178 21.19 6.11 4.58
C PHE A 178 21.67 6.70 5.90
N LEU A 179 21.36 7.97 6.10
CA LEU A 179 21.43 8.67 7.37
C LEU A 179 20.04 9.16 7.73
N LEU A 180 19.49 8.73 8.87
CA LEU A 180 18.11 9.02 9.27
C LEU A 180 18.02 9.50 10.71
N TYR A 181 17.11 10.43 11.00
CA TYR A 181 16.55 10.63 12.34
C TYR A 181 15.15 10.06 12.45
N GLN A 182 14.83 9.53 13.63
CA GLN A 182 13.47 9.06 13.94
C GLN A 182 12.52 10.22 14.28
N ASN A 183 12.65 11.33 13.58
CA ASN A 183 11.72 12.46 13.63
C ASN A 183 11.75 13.22 12.29
N PRO A 184 10.70 14.00 11.95
CA PRO A 184 10.63 14.76 10.70
C PRO A 184 11.18 16.19 10.79
N PHE A 185 11.71 16.62 11.95
CA PHE A 185 12.10 18.01 12.21
C PHE A 185 13.61 18.19 12.30
N ASN A 186 14.35 17.43 11.50
CA ASN A 186 15.81 17.52 11.50
C ASN A 186 16.34 18.48 10.44
N LEU A 187 17.51 19.02 10.75
CA LEU A 187 18.27 19.91 9.89
C LEU A 187 19.56 19.18 9.46
N TRP A 188 19.82 19.23 8.18
CA TRP A 188 21.00 18.69 7.57
C TRP A 188 21.86 19.84 7.06
N ALA A 189 23.09 19.90 7.48
CA ALA A 189 24.05 20.88 6.99
C ALA A 189 25.28 20.15 6.45
N LYS A 190 25.86 20.68 5.38
CA LYS A 190 27.03 20.14 4.71
C LYS A 190 28.07 21.23 4.53
N ASP A 191 29.32 20.91 4.92
CA ASP A 191 30.50 21.74 4.71
C ASP A 191 31.60 20.84 4.10
N GLY A 192 31.79 20.97 2.78
CA GLY A 192 32.65 20.08 2.02
C GLY A 192 32.17 18.62 2.09
N GLN A 193 33.00 17.75 2.71
CA GLN A 193 32.64 16.35 2.97
C GLN A 193 32.04 16.12 4.36
N ALA A 194 32.07 17.13 5.22
CA ALA A 194 31.48 17.05 6.54
C ALA A 194 29.97 17.25 6.47
N MET A 195 29.25 16.38 7.17
CA MET A 195 27.81 16.38 7.31
C MET A 195 27.44 16.51 8.78
N THR A 196 26.49 17.37 9.08
CA THR A 196 25.90 17.43 10.41
C THR A 196 24.39 17.18 10.33
N ALA A 197 23.88 16.49 11.34
CA ALA A 197 22.47 16.20 11.48
C ALA A 197 22.01 16.61 12.88
N SER A 198 21.11 17.59 12.95
CA SER A 198 20.58 18.13 14.21
C SER A 198 19.07 18.32 14.17
N TYR A 199 18.47 18.51 15.33
CA TYR A 199 17.10 18.96 15.50
C TYR A 199 16.96 19.74 16.80
N ALA A 200 15.95 20.60 16.88
CA ALA A 200 15.69 21.47 18.03
C ALA A 200 14.42 21.01 18.76
N PRO A 201 14.54 20.18 19.82
CA PRO A 201 13.40 19.79 20.63
C PRO A 201 12.68 20.98 21.27
N GLU A 202 13.44 21.90 21.83
CA GLU A 202 12.92 23.06 22.58
C GLU A 202 11.94 22.62 23.68
N ILE A 203 12.29 21.56 24.43
CA ILE A 203 11.47 20.92 25.45
C ILE A 203 12.00 21.23 26.85
N ASP A 204 11.10 21.67 27.74
CA ASP A 204 11.36 21.72 29.17
C ASP A 204 11.24 20.32 29.78
N TRP A 205 12.34 19.81 30.30
CA TRP A 205 12.42 18.46 30.84
C TRP A 205 12.49 18.49 32.36
N LYS A 206 11.50 17.87 33.01
CA LYS A 206 11.47 17.81 34.47
C LYS A 206 12.30 16.66 34.99
N ALA A 207 13.00 16.87 36.11
CA ALA A 207 13.78 15.84 36.79
C ALA A 207 12.97 14.57 37.07
N ALA A 208 11.70 14.71 37.38
CA ALA A 208 10.76 13.60 37.62
C ALA A 208 10.55 12.69 36.41
N TYR A 209 10.92 13.11 35.19
CA TYR A 209 10.77 12.30 33.97
C TYR A 209 11.94 11.34 33.76
N GLY A 210 12.98 11.40 34.61
CA GLY A 210 14.22 10.64 34.42
C GLY A 210 15.13 11.28 33.37
N PRO A 211 16.15 10.54 32.89
CA PRO A 211 17.04 11.02 31.84
C PRO A 211 16.30 11.37 30.55
N TYR A 212 16.74 12.44 29.89
CA TYR A 212 16.29 12.71 28.53
C TYR A 212 17.02 11.78 27.55
N ILE A 213 16.26 11.15 26.64
CA ILE A 213 16.79 10.28 25.59
C ILE A 213 16.44 10.92 24.26
N SER A 214 17.46 11.18 23.43
CA SER A 214 17.27 11.73 22.08
C SER A 214 16.54 10.74 21.16
N ASP A 215 15.99 11.25 20.07
CA ASP A 215 15.60 10.36 18.96
C ASP A 215 16.81 9.61 18.42
N ARG A 216 16.58 8.43 17.85
CA ARG A 216 17.65 7.64 17.25
C ARG A 216 18.13 8.29 15.96
N PHE A 217 19.42 8.33 15.81
CA PHE A 217 20.08 8.55 14.54
C PHE A 217 20.51 7.18 14.00
N CYS A 218 20.15 6.87 12.74
CA CYS A 218 20.41 5.59 12.11
C CYS A 218 21.35 5.77 10.92
N ILE A 219 22.37 4.90 10.83
CA ILE A 219 23.29 4.81 9.69
C ILE A 219 23.17 3.41 9.10
N GLY A 220 22.72 3.28 7.85
CA GLY A 220 22.58 1.98 7.19
C GLY A 220 23.44 1.87 5.95
N LEU A 221 23.84 0.62 5.62
CA LEU A 221 24.56 0.27 4.40
C LEU A 221 23.87 -0.90 3.70
N TYR A 222 23.79 -0.85 2.38
CA TYR A 222 23.18 -1.89 1.58
C TYR A 222 23.72 -1.90 0.14
N PRO A 223 23.77 -3.06 -0.54
CA PRO A 223 24.02 -3.13 -1.97
C PRO A 223 22.79 -2.64 -2.74
N LEU A 224 23.01 -1.93 -3.85
CA LEU A 224 21.93 -1.52 -4.75
C LEU A 224 21.49 -2.67 -5.65
N SER A 225 20.19 -2.69 -6.01
CA SER A 225 19.60 -3.73 -6.85
C SER A 225 19.69 -3.44 -8.35
N GLY A 226 19.79 -2.17 -8.72
CA GLY A 226 19.66 -1.71 -10.09
C GLY A 226 18.22 -1.61 -10.61
N THR A 227 17.23 -2.05 -9.84
CA THR A 227 15.81 -1.86 -10.13
C THR A 227 15.35 -0.52 -9.60
N VAL A 228 15.01 0.40 -10.49
CA VAL A 228 14.72 1.79 -10.11
C VAL A 228 13.31 2.22 -10.47
N PHE A 229 12.73 3.07 -9.61
CA PHE A 229 11.45 3.72 -9.80
C PHE A 229 11.58 5.24 -9.67
N PRO A 230 10.56 6.02 -10.08
CA PRO A 230 10.55 7.46 -9.84
C PRO A 230 10.68 7.77 -8.35
N ALA A 231 11.61 8.63 -7.98
CA ALA A 231 11.74 9.08 -6.59
C ALA A 231 10.57 10.01 -6.20
N ARG A 232 10.04 10.77 -7.15
CA ARG A 232 8.84 11.60 -6.97
C ARG A 232 7.60 10.84 -7.40
N ALA A 233 6.49 11.17 -6.77
CA ALA A 233 5.20 10.64 -7.18
C ALA A 233 4.84 11.08 -8.59
N ILE A 234 4.41 10.14 -9.40
CA ILE A 234 3.74 10.43 -10.67
C ILE A 234 2.28 10.77 -10.34
N PRO A 235 1.72 11.85 -10.89
CA PRO A 235 0.30 12.14 -10.73
C PRO A 235 -0.57 10.95 -11.18
N GLU A 236 -1.71 10.81 -10.56
CA GLU A 236 -2.68 9.78 -10.94
C GLU A 236 -3.11 9.94 -12.40
N TRP A 237 -3.32 8.82 -13.06
CA TRP A 237 -3.79 8.76 -14.44
C TRP A 237 -2.94 9.57 -15.42
N THR A 238 -1.64 9.53 -15.27
CA THR A 238 -0.68 10.20 -16.15
C THR A 238 -0.36 9.31 -17.34
N PHE A 239 -0.24 9.93 -18.52
CA PHE A 239 0.32 9.31 -19.71
C PHE A 239 1.76 9.78 -19.93
N ILE A 240 2.71 8.87 -19.93
CA ILE A 240 4.13 9.13 -20.21
C ILE A 240 4.50 8.29 -21.42
N PRO A 241 4.65 8.90 -22.61
CA PRO A 241 4.92 8.15 -23.85
C PRO A 241 6.20 7.31 -23.81
N ASP A 242 7.27 7.85 -23.21
CA ASP A 242 8.55 7.17 -23.03
C ASP A 242 8.95 7.15 -21.57
N TYR A 243 8.55 6.10 -20.89
CA TYR A 243 8.82 5.91 -19.46
C TYR A 243 10.31 5.70 -19.16
N ALA A 244 11.06 5.06 -20.07
CA ALA A 244 12.49 4.85 -19.87
C ALA A 244 13.25 6.18 -19.89
N LYS A 245 12.91 7.05 -20.84
CA LYS A 245 13.43 8.41 -20.92
C LYS A 245 13.04 9.23 -19.67
N TYR A 246 11.77 9.13 -19.27
CA TYR A 246 11.31 9.80 -18.04
C TYR A 246 12.13 9.37 -16.82
N LEU A 247 12.39 8.07 -16.65
CA LEU A 247 13.23 7.56 -15.56
C LEU A 247 14.69 8.03 -15.66
N ALA A 248 15.21 8.17 -16.88
CA ALA A 248 16.58 8.66 -17.07
C ALA A 248 16.75 10.15 -16.70
N GLU A 249 15.73 10.95 -16.95
CA GLU A 249 15.76 12.42 -16.77
C GLU A 249 15.27 12.89 -15.39
N ASN A 250 14.63 12.04 -14.61
CA ASN A 250 14.04 12.39 -13.31
C ASN A 250 14.75 11.67 -12.15
N PRO A 251 14.67 12.22 -10.93
CA PRO A 251 15.21 11.54 -9.75
C PRO A 251 14.61 10.13 -9.58
N ARG A 252 15.47 9.16 -9.32
CA ARG A 252 15.13 7.75 -9.17
C ARG A 252 15.42 7.27 -7.77
N ILE A 253 14.68 6.25 -7.32
CA ILE A 253 14.96 5.49 -6.12
C ILE A 253 15.18 4.02 -6.49
N ASP A 254 16.19 3.40 -5.91
CA ASP A 254 16.45 1.97 -6.10
C ASP A 254 15.58 1.14 -5.15
N MET A 255 15.17 -0.04 -5.59
CA MET A 255 14.32 -0.91 -4.78
C MET A 255 15.01 -1.37 -3.48
N ALA A 256 16.32 -1.58 -3.51
CA ALA A 256 17.08 -1.90 -2.31
C ALA A 256 17.12 -0.74 -1.30
N GLU A 257 17.03 0.51 -1.76
CA GLU A 257 16.88 1.67 -0.88
C GLU A 257 15.53 1.64 -0.16
N VAL A 258 14.45 1.30 -0.89
CA VAL A 258 13.11 1.15 -0.31
C VAL A 258 13.12 0.01 0.71
N ASP A 259 13.63 -1.16 0.34
CA ASP A 259 13.71 -2.33 1.23
C ASP A 259 14.50 -2.00 2.51
N ALA A 260 15.64 -1.32 2.38
CA ALA A 260 16.47 -0.91 3.51
C ALA A 260 15.75 0.06 4.46
N LEU A 261 15.02 1.02 3.92
CA LEU A 261 14.24 1.96 4.72
C LEU A 261 13.05 1.28 5.41
N VAL A 262 12.33 0.41 4.69
CA VAL A 262 11.23 -0.37 5.26
C VAL A 262 11.70 -1.25 6.42
N GLU A 263 12.82 -1.97 6.26
CA GLU A 263 13.38 -2.80 7.33
C GLU A 263 13.83 -1.96 8.54
N CYS A 264 14.39 -0.78 8.29
CA CYS A 264 14.77 0.14 9.37
C CYS A 264 13.51 0.60 10.16
N VAL A 265 12.45 0.99 9.47
CA VAL A 265 11.19 1.38 10.14
C VAL A 265 10.56 0.20 10.87
N ARG A 266 10.50 -0.98 10.22
CA ARG A 266 9.96 -2.23 10.79
C ARG A 266 10.62 -2.61 12.11
N ALA A 267 11.92 -2.38 12.24
CA ALA A 267 12.66 -2.70 13.47
C ALA A 267 12.10 -2.00 14.71
N PHE A 268 11.42 -0.86 14.54
CA PHE A 268 10.89 -0.02 15.62
C PHE A 268 9.38 -0.06 15.78
N LEU A 269 8.65 -0.88 14.98
CA LEU A 269 7.22 -1.03 15.15
C LEU A 269 6.87 -1.56 16.53
N LEU A 270 6.00 -0.89 17.24
CA LEU A 270 5.47 -1.28 18.53
C LEU A 270 4.23 -2.18 18.40
N TYR A 271 3.54 -2.08 17.27
CA TYR A 271 2.38 -2.91 16.94
C TYR A 271 2.66 -3.74 15.69
N ARG A 272 2.44 -5.06 15.80
CA ARG A 272 2.67 -6.02 14.72
C ARG A 272 1.51 -7.02 14.70
N PRO A 273 0.52 -6.82 13.84
CA PRO A 273 -0.62 -7.74 13.77
C PRO A 273 -0.17 -9.15 13.36
N GLN A 274 -0.74 -10.16 14.02
CA GLN A 274 -0.49 -11.57 13.70
C GLN A 274 -1.47 -12.11 12.66
N LYS A 275 -2.59 -11.41 12.46
CA LYS A 275 -3.61 -11.65 11.46
C LYS A 275 -4.00 -10.32 10.83
N SER A 276 -4.64 -10.38 9.68
CA SER A 276 -5.16 -9.18 9.04
C SER A 276 -6.20 -8.49 9.92
N ILE A 277 -6.06 -7.18 10.04
CA ILE A 277 -7.06 -6.32 10.66
C ILE A 277 -8.09 -5.96 9.60
N ARG A 278 -9.35 -6.19 9.90
CA ARG A 278 -10.47 -5.95 8.98
C ARG A 278 -11.46 -5.02 9.66
N VAL A 279 -11.61 -3.82 9.11
CA VAL A 279 -12.50 -2.81 9.66
C VAL A 279 -13.59 -2.46 8.64
N HIS A 280 -14.83 -2.63 9.01
CA HIS A 280 -15.98 -2.20 8.22
C HIS A 280 -16.21 -0.70 8.43
N VAL A 281 -16.34 0.06 7.35
CA VAL A 281 -16.52 1.52 7.39
C VAL A 281 -17.77 1.91 6.60
N PRO A 282 -18.94 1.94 7.24
CA PRO A 282 -20.20 2.30 6.60
C PRO A 282 -20.40 3.82 6.56
N TRP A 283 -19.55 4.54 5.82
CA TRP A 283 -19.60 6.01 5.75
C TRP A 283 -20.95 6.56 5.39
N CYS A 284 -21.57 5.98 4.34
CA CYS A 284 -22.84 6.48 3.84
C CYS A 284 -23.96 6.31 4.85
N GLU A 285 -24.01 5.16 5.51
CA GLU A 285 -25.01 4.88 6.53
C GLU A 285 -24.83 5.81 7.72
N ASN A 286 -23.58 6.08 8.11
CA ASN A 286 -23.32 6.98 9.22
C ASN A 286 -23.70 8.43 8.93
N ASP A 287 -23.42 8.91 7.72
CA ASP A 287 -23.74 10.28 7.32
C ASP A 287 -25.27 10.55 7.31
N TYR A 288 -26.07 9.52 7.28
CA TYR A 288 -27.52 9.61 7.45
C TYR A 288 -27.98 9.64 8.90
N GLN A 289 -27.04 9.60 9.82
CA GLN A 289 -27.33 9.70 11.25
C GLN A 289 -28.35 8.65 11.71
N ILE A 290 -28.04 7.39 11.49
CA ILE A 290 -28.87 6.27 11.93
C ILE A 290 -29.12 6.38 13.42
N ASP A 291 -30.39 6.60 13.80
CA ASP A 291 -30.78 6.82 15.19
C ASP A 291 -31.23 5.51 15.84
N VAL A 292 -30.38 4.91 16.62
CA VAL A 292 -30.68 3.63 17.31
C VAL A 292 -31.75 3.73 18.39
N ALA A 293 -32.21 4.92 18.74
CA ALA A 293 -33.37 5.12 19.61
C ALA A 293 -34.68 4.84 18.88
N THR A 294 -34.70 4.92 17.55
CA THR A 294 -35.86 4.57 16.72
C THR A 294 -35.86 3.09 16.33
N SER A 295 -37.04 2.54 16.03
CA SER A 295 -37.18 1.16 15.54
C SER A 295 -36.40 0.94 14.24
N ASP A 296 -36.59 1.83 13.28
CA ASP A 296 -35.99 1.72 11.94
C ASP A 296 -34.47 1.87 12.00
N GLY A 297 -33.99 2.85 12.73
CA GLY A 297 -32.54 3.06 12.89
C GLY A 297 -31.88 1.91 13.66
N TRP A 298 -32.59 1.28 14.61
CA TRP A 298 -32.13 0.09 15.27
C TRP A 298 -31.99 -1.10 14.32
N GLU A 299 -32.96 -1.32 13.43
CA GLU A 299 -32.87 -2.37 12.41
C GLU A 299 -31.76 -2.10 11.39
N GLU A 300 -31.57 -0.84 10.97
CA GLU A 300 -30.45 -0.45 10.11
C GLU A 300 -29.10 -0.73 10.80
N PHE A 301 -28.93 -0.33 12.04
CA PHE A 301 -27.73 -0.61 12.82
C PHE A 301 -27.41 -2.11 12.90
N LYS A 302 -28.43 -2.93 13.17
CA LYS A 302 -28.23 -4.38 13.22
C LYS A 302 -27.73 -4.92 11.88
N ARG A 303 -28.30 -4.48 10.76
CA ARG A 303 -27.83 -4.91 9.43
C ARG A 303 -26.38 -4.51 9.17
N ILE A 304 -25.97 -3.32 9.58
CA ILE A 304 -24.56 -2.88 9.45
C ILE A 304 -23.63 -3.79 10.23
N ILE A 305 -23.98 -4.13 11.47
CA ILE A 305 -23.20 -5.05 12.30
C ILE A 305 -23.20 -6.46 11.71
N ASP A 306 -24.35 -6.95 11.25
CA ASP A 306 -24.45 -8.27 10.62
C ASP A 306 -23.64 -8.33 9.32
N ARG A 307 -23.61 -7.25 8.53
CA ARG A 307 -22.73 -7.15 7.35
C ARG A 307 -21.26 -7.24 7.73
N ALA A 308 -20.80 -6.55 8.77
CA ALA A 308 -19.44 -6.65 9.25
C ALA A 308 -19.08 -8.10 9.61
N VAL A 309 -20.01 -8.84 10.23
CA VAL A 309 -19.82 -10.27 10.53
C VAL A 309 -19.73 -11.10 9.25
N GLU A 310 -20.64 -10.89 8.30
CA GLU A 310 -20.69 -11.65 7.04
C GLU A 310 -19.41 -11.54 6.22
N VAL A 311 -18.76 -10.39 6.27
CA VAL A 311 -17.49 -10.15 5.59
C VAL A 311 -16.26 -10.42 6.47
N GLY A 312 -16.46 -10.96 7.67
CA GLY A 312 -15.38 -11.38 8.57
C GLY A 312 -14.58 -10.23 9.19
N CYS A 313 -15.17 -9.04 9.32
CA CYS A 313 -14.56 -7.91 10.02
C CYS A 313 -14.55 -8.13 11.53
N GLN A 314 -13.54 -7.60 12.21
CA GLN A 314 -13.45 -7.57 13.66
C GLN A 314 -13.91 -6.23 14.24
N TYR A 315 -13.84 -5.19 13.44
CA TYR A 315 -14.09 -3.81 13.82
C TYR A 315 -15.11 -3.16 12.89
N THR A 316 -15.88 -2.23 13.44
CA THR A 316 -16.71 -1.33 12.65
C THR A 316 -16.41 0.10 13.08
N LEU A 317 -15.94 0.93 12.15
CA LEU A 317 -15.76 2.35 12.35
C LEU A 317 -17.12 3.03 12.17
N PHE A 318 -17.94 2.94 13.19
CA PHE A 318 -19.30 3.42 13.16
C PHE A 318 -19.84 3.63 14.57
N THR A 319 -20.32 4.81 14.82
CA THR A 319 -21.02 5.13 16.04
C THR A 319 -22.37 5.75 15.69
N PRO A 320 -23.47 5.03 15.90
CA PRO A 320 -24.80 5.52 15.50
C PRO A 320 -25.23 6.73 16.33
N ALA A 321 -26.10 7.55 15.79
CA ALA A 321 -26.81 8.56 16.54
C ALA A 321 -27.76 7.92 17.56
N ASN A 322 -28.02 8.63 18.65
CA ASN A 322 -28.95 8.19 19.67
C ASN A 322 -29.73 9.38 20.23
N SER A 323 -30.96 9.56 19.78
CA SER A 323 -31.80 10.70 20.15
C SER A 323 -32.27 10.70 21.62
N GLU A 324 -32.12 9.57 22.33
CA GLU A 324 -32.33 9.54 23.79
C GLU A 324 -31.18 10.18 24.56
N LEU A 325 -30.00 10.25 23.98
CA LEU A 325 -28.80 10.77 24.60
C LEU A 325 -28.46 12.18 24.15
N SER A 326 -28.69 12.49 22.88
CA SER A 326 -28.34 13.79 22.31
C SER A 326 -29.29 14.24 21.21
N SER A 327 -29.35 15.55 20.98
CA SER A 327 -30.17 16.11 19.91
C SER A 327 -29.61 15.77 18.53
N LEU A 328 -30.40 15.13 17.67
CA LEU A 328 -30.02 14.84 16.28
C LEU A 328 -29.68 16.10 15.47
N LYS A 329 -30.21 17.27 15.87
CA LYS A 329 -29.91 18.54 15.20
C LYS A 329 -28.45 18.93 15.36
N GLU A 330 -27.82 18.50 16.44
CA GLU A 330 -26.46 18.79 16.80
C GLU A 330 -25.48 17.76 16.33
N ASN A 331 -25.97 16.58 15.99
CA ASN A 331 -25.23 15.49 15.38
C ASN A 331 -25.35 15.49 13.86
N ARG A 332 -25.79 16.59 13.26
CA ARG A 332 -26.02 16.71 11.81
C ARG A 332 -24.79 17.00 10.98
N ASP A 333 -23.65 17.21 11.57
CA ASP A 333 -22.46 17.18 10.76
C ASP A 333 -22.17 15.72 10.35
N ALA A 334 -21.44 15.55 9.29
CA ALA A 334 -21.06 14.25 8.74
C ALA A 334 -20.28 13.35 9.74
N TRP A 335 -20.09 13.81 10.94
CA TRP A 335 -19.24 13.27 11.98
C TRP A 335 -20.02 12.93 13.27
N GLY A 336 -21.29 12.65 13.15
CA GLY A 336 -22.17 12.29 14.27
C GLY A 336 -21.74 11.07 15.10
N TRP A 337 -20.84 10.27 14.58
CA TRP A 337 -20.19 9.12 15.23
C TRP A 337 -19.21 9.47 16.34
N GLU A 338 -18.84 10.72 16.50
CA GLU A 338 -18.04 11.18 17.61
C GLU A 338 -18.72 11.06 18.98
N ASN A 339 -20.02 10.79 18.97
CA ASN A 339 -20.84 10.85 20.19
C ASN A 339 -20.32 9.99 21.33
N LEU A 340 -19.90 8.74 21.06
CA LEU A 340 -19.39 7.88 22.13
C LEU A 340 -18.15 8.44 22.79
N LEU A 341 -17.21 9.01 22.01
CA LEU A 341 -16.01 9.61 22.54
C LEU A 341 -16.32 10.94 23.26
N PHE A 342 -17.23 11.71 22.72
CA PHE A 342 -17.62 12.98 23.35
C PHE A 342 -18.32 12.77 24.68
N PHE A 343 -19.09 11.71 24.83
CA PHE A 343 -19.63 11.35 26.13
C PHE A 343 -18.51 11.14 27.15
N ALA A 344 -17.48 10.40 26.79
CA ALA A 344 -16.35 10.16 27.66
C ALA A 344 -15.55 11.41 28.03
N MET A 345 -15.48 12.38 27.15
CA MET A 345 -14.67 13.58 27.34
C MET A 345 -15.47 14.82 27.73
N GLY A 346 -16.78 14.72 27.85
CA GLY A 346 -17.65 15.79 28.26
C GLY A 346 -17.71 16.96 27.29
N GLN A 347 -17.59 16.73 26.00
CA GLN A 347 -17.34 17.80 25.03
C GLN A 347 -18.58 18.33 24.34
N LYS A 348 -19.10 17.61 23.39
CA LYS A 348 -20.41 17.92 22.83
C LYS A 348 -21.52 17.48 23.81
N ILE A 349 -21.13 16.98 24.98
CA ILE A 349 -22.08 16.53 25.99
C ILE A 349 -22.80 17.72 26.58
N ARG A 350 -24.08 17.64 26.46
CA ARG A 350 -24.99 18.59 27.05
C ARG A 350 -25.50 18.12 28.40
N LYS A 351 -26.16 19.00 29.06
CA LYS A 351 -26.78 18.69 30.33
C LYS A 351 -27.73 17.47 30.17
N GLY A 352 -27.38 16.39 30.85
CA GLY A 352 -28.14 15.15 30.82
C GLY A 352 -27.55 14.04 29.96
N GLU A 353 -26.48 14.31 29.17
CA GLU A 353 -25.76 13.28 28.44
C GLU A 353 -24.72 12.58 29.35
N TRP A 354 -24.37 11.34 28.96
CA TRP A 354 -23.48 10.50 29.76
C TRP A 354 -22.00 10.65 29.41
N ASN A 355 -21.14 10.51 30.40
CA ASN A 355 -19.72 10.20 30.23
C ASN A 355 -19.26 9.26 31.37
N PRO A 356 -18.08 8.63 31.28
CA PRO A 356 -17.61 7.65 32.29
C PRO A 356 -17.55 8.21 33.73
N ASP A 357 -17.33 9.51 33.88
CA ASP A 357 -17.27 10.18 35.21
C ASP A 357 -18.67 10.37 35.85
N GLN A 358 -19.74 10.16 35.08
CA GLN A 358 -21.13 10.40 35.53
C GLN A 358 -21.85 9.12 36.01
N GLY A 359 -21.19 7.97 35.96
CA GLY A 359 -21.79 6.72 36.44
C GLY A 359 -22.04 5.68 35.34
N PRO A 360 -23.02 4.78 35.52
CA PRO A 360 -23.22 3.65 34.63
C PRO A 360 -23.63 4.08 33.21
N ILE A 361 -23.29 3.24 32.24
CA ILE A 361 -23.68 3.45 30.86
C ILE A 361 -25.21 3.49 30.71
N PRO A 362 -25.79 4.48 30.04
CA PRO A 362 -27.24 4.54 29.80
C PRO A 362 -27.74 3.30 29.06
N PRO A 363 -28.95 2.79 29.36
CA PRO A 363 -29.49 1.55 28.80
C PRO A 363 -29.55 1.54 27.26
N SER A 364 -29.87 2.66 26.64
CA SER A 364 -29.91 2.76 25.17
C SER A 364 -28.54 2.64 24.53
N LEU A 365 -27.49 3.20 25.15
CA LEU A 365 -26.12 3.02 24.72
C LEU A 365 -25.63 1.59 25.01
N GLN A 366 -25.94 1.05 26.18
CA GLN A 366 -25.59 -0.32 26.57
C GLN A 366 -26.14 -1.35 25.58
N ARG A 367 -27.40 -1.19 25.14
CA ARG A 367 -28.00 -2.08 24.13
C ARG A 367 -27.21 -2.12 22.84
N THR A 368 -26.73 -0.97 22.38
CA THR A 368 -25.90 -0.84 21.16
C THR A 368 -24.57 -1.59 21.32
N LEU A 369 -23.89 -1.38 22.44
CA LEU A 369 -22.63 -2.05 22.77
C LEU A 369 -22.83 -3.57 22.91
N ASP A 370 -23.89 -4.00 23.58
CA ASP A 370 -24.19 -5.40 23.80
C ASP A 370 -24.48 -6.14 22.50
N TYR A 371 -25.20 -5.52 21.55
CA TYR A 371 -25.46 -6.15 20.26
C TYR A 371 -24.16 -6.37 19.45
N ALA A 372 -23.32 -5.32 19.35
CA ALA A 372 -22.04 -5.44 18.67
C ALA A 372 -21.13 -6.51 19.35
N LYS A 373 -21.09 -6.51 20.68
CA LYS A 373 -20.34 -7.49 21.47
C LYS A 373 -20.87 -8.91 21.26
N ALA A 374 -22.19 -9.13 21.25
CA ALA A 374 -22.80 -10.43 20.99
C ALA A 374 -22.45 -10.99 19.61
N LYS A 375 -22.17 -10.12 18.64
CA LYS A 375 -21.73 -10.45 17.29
C LYS A 375 -20.19 -10.51 17.17
N ASN A 376 -19.47 -10.33 18.26
CA ASN A 376 -18.01 -10.26 18.30
C ASN A 376 -17.41 -9.13 17.43
N ILE A 377 -18.15 -8.04 17.29
CA ILE A 377 -17.73 -6.83 16.60
C ILE A 377 -17.37 -5.76 17.63
N LYS A 378 -16.23 -5.13 17.47
CA LYS A 378 -15.77 -4.00 18.28
C LYS A 378 -16.08 -2.70 17.55
N LEU A 379 -16.79 -1.80 18.20
CA LEU A 379 -17.04 -0.46 17.67
C LEU A 379 -15.78 0.40 17.84
N VAL A 380 -15.42 1.15 16.79
CA VAL A 380 -14.32 2.10 16.80
C VAL A 380 -14.89 3.50 16.86
N SER A 381 -14.43 4.27 17.84
CA SER A 381 -14.90 5.63 18.03
C SER A 381 -14.07 6.64 17.24
N TYR A 382 -14.73 7.65 16.69
CA TYR A 382 -14.09 8.72 15.94
C TYR A 382 -13.69 9.87 16.86
N SER A 383 -12.56 10.53 16.62
CA SER A 383 -12.06 11.62 17.44
C SER A 383 -11.29 12.67 16.65
N TYR A 384 -11.48 13.94 17.05
CA TYR A 384 -10.76 15.09 16.52
C TYR A 384 -9.79 15.67 17.57
N PRO A 385 -8.55 15.20 17.65
CA PRO A 385 -7.62 15.58 18.70
C PRO A 385 -7.28 17.07 18.75
N SER A 386 -7.32 17.74 17.61
CA SER A 386 -6.90 19.14 17.49
C SER A 386 -8.06 20.13 17.39
N LEU A 387 -9.30 19.66 17.30
CA LEU A 387 -10.45 20.57 17.31
C LEU A 387 -10.83 20.96 18.73
N PRO A 388 -11.41 22.15 18.91
CA PRO A 388 -11.85 22.58 20.24
C PRO A 388 -12.98 21.67 20.65
N PHE A 389 -12.74 21.00 21.70
CA PHE A 389 -13.78 20.31 22.41
C PHE A 389 -14.61 21.36 23.13
N MET A 390 -15.67 21.74 22.49
CA MET A 390 -16.44 22.91 22.84
C MET A 390 -16.74 22.97 24.32
N GLN A 391 -16.20 24.01 24.98
CA GLN A 391 -16.57 24.44 26.33
C GLN A 391 -16.19 23.49 27.47
N ASN A 392 -15.33 22.51 27.31
CA ASN A 392 -14.80 21.79 28.46
C ASN A 392 -13.81 22.70 29.22
N PRO A 393 -14.07 23.08 30.52
CA PRO A 393 -13.17 23.94 31.28
C PRO A 393 -11.78 23.34 31.48
N GLU A 394 -11.64 22.01 31.49
CA GLU A 394 -10.35 21.35 31.61
C GLU A 394 -9.51 21.54 30.38
N TRP A 395 -10.12 21.51 29.20
CA TRP A 395 -9.45 21.67 27.93
C TRP A 395 -8.81 23.04 27.75
N THR A 396 -9.45 24.10 28.26
CA THR A 396 -8.96 25.47 28.14
C THR A 396 -7.61 25.68 28.82
N LYS A 397 -7.24 24.83 29.79
CA LYS A 397 -5.92 24.86 30.43
C LYS A 397 -4.77 24.63 29.44
N TRP A 398 -5.02 23.92 28.37
CA TRP A 398 -4.01 23.51 27.37
C TRP A 398 -4.20 24.19 26.03
N ALA A 399 -5.13 25.10 25.90
CA ALA A 399 -5.35 25.81 24.64
C ALA A 399 -4.10 26.59 24.22
N ALA A 400 -3.59 26.29 23.02
CA ALA A 400 -2.33 26.81 22.55
C ALA A 400 -2.48 27.93 21.52
N GLY A 401 -3.52 27.92 20.72
CA GLY A 401 -3.69 28.84 19.61
C GLY A 401 -4.78 28.40 18.65
N LYS A 402 -4.89 29.10 17.53
CA LYS A 402 -5.93 28.84 16.54
C LYS A 402 -5.33 28.18 15.29
N VAL A 403 -5.92 27.05 14.90
CA VAL A 403 -5.71 26.45 13.59
C VAL A 403 -7.08 26.37 12.91
N GLY A 404 -7.21 26.88 11.69
CA GLY A 404 -8.48 26.90 10.99
C GLY A 404 -9.60 27.64 11.73
N GLY A 405 -9.28 28.62 12.60
CA GLY A 405 -10.26 29.35 13.41
C GLY A 405 -10.59 28.72 14.78
N TYR A 406 -10.07 27.52 15.06
CA TYR A 406 -10.33 26.77 16.28
C TYR A 406 -9.15 26.85 17.26
N ASN A 407 -9.45 26.87 18.56
CA ASN A 407 -8.45 26.73 19.61
C ASN A 407 -8.21 25.26 19.88
N GLY A 408 -7.00 24.78 19.61
CA GLY A 408 -6.59 23.41 19.91
C GLY A 408 -5.67 23.32 21.13
N PRO A 409 -5.43 22.12 21.66
CA PRO A 409 -4.51 21.92 22.77
C PRO A 409 -3.07 21.95 22.30
N ASP A 410 -2.17 22.31 23.20
CA ASP A 410 -0.74 22.11 22.98
C ASP A 410 -0.37 20.64 23.17
N MET A 411 -0.18 19.93 22.08
CA MET A 411 0.21 18.52 22.07
C MET A 411 1.60 18.28 22.70
N GLY A 412 2.44 19.31 22.80
CA GLY A 412 3.75 19.21 23.43
C GLY A 412 3.70 19.20 24.98
N LEU A 413 2.58 19.54 25.59
CA LEU A 413 2.42 19.54 27.03
C LEU A 413 2.14 18.14 27.57
N ARG A 414 3.05 17.61 28.37
CA ARG A 414 2.92 16.26 28.96
C ARG A 414 1.69 16.11 29.85
N SER A 415 1.30 17.16 30.56
CA SER A 415 0.07 17.17 31.35
C SER A 415 -1.20 16.96 30.54
N PHE A 416 -1.24 17.54 29.32
CA PHE A 416 -2.33 17.29 28.38
C PHE A 416 -2.30 15.84 27.88
N GLN A 417 -1.13 15.37 27.44
CA GLN A 417 -0.95 14.02 26.95
C GLN A 417 -1.42 12.96 27.96
N ASP A 418 -1.00 13.13 29.23
CA ASP A 418 -1.35 12.19 30.31
C ASP A 418 -2.85 12.22 30.62
N TRP A 419 -3.45 13.39 30.66
CA TRP A 419 -4.88 13.54 30.86
C TRP A 419 -5.69 12.90 29.74
N TRP A 420 -5.32 13.20 28.50
CA TRP A 420 -6.08 12.68 27.35
C TRP A 420 -5.96 11.18 27.20
N VAL A 421 -4.75 10.62 27.31
CA VAL A 421 -4.58 9.16 27.34
C VAL A 421 -5.40 8.52 28.46
N GLY A 422 -5.44 9.14 29.65
CA GLY A 422 -6.30 8.68 30.74
C GLY A 422 -7.76 8.55 30.28
N LYS A 423 -8.31 9.63 29.69
CA LYS A 423 -9.70 9.65 29.22
C LYS A 423 -9.99 8.64 28.11
N LEU A 424 -9.05 8.47 27.17
CA LEU A 424 -9.17 7.45 26.12
C LEU A 424 -9.20 6.04 26.69
N VAL A 425 -8.37 5.77 27.68
CA VAL A 425 -8.34 4.46 28.35
C VAL A 425 -9.61 4.22 29.16
N ASP A 426 -10.03 5.19 29.99
CA ASP A 426 -11.25 5.10 30.79
C ASP A 426 -12.48 4.81 29.93
N PHE A 427 -12.57 5.43 28.76
CA PHE A 427 -13.67 5.20 27.83
C PHE A 427 -13.67 3.77 27.25
N VAL A 428 -12.51 3.25 26.83
CA VAL A 428 -12.40 1.87 26.33
C VAL A 428 -12.74 0.86 27.43
N GLU A 429 -12.24 1.09 28.65
CA GLU A 429 -12.51 0.21 29.79
C GLU A 429 -14.01 0.23 30.17
N ALA A 430 -14.66 1.40 30.10
CA ALA A 430 -16.08 1.52 30.42
C ALA A 430 -17.00 0.90 29.34
N THR A 431 -16.68 1.05 28.07
CA THR A 431 -17.58 0.70 26.95
C THR A 431 -17.23 -0.59 26.24
N GLY A 432 -15.99 -1.06 26.36
CA GLY A 432 -15.47 -2.17 25.56
C GLY A 432 -15.24 -1.78 24.09
N ALA A 433 -15.14 -0.48 23.76
CA ALA A 433 -14.83 0.01 22.42
C ALA A 433 -13.52 -0.59 21.91
N GLY A 434 -13.44 -0.84 20.61
CA GLY A 434 -12.28 -1.47 20.01
C GLY A 434 -11.10 -0.55 19.81
N GLY A 435 -11.34 0.75 19.81
CA GLY A 435 -10.30 1.75 19.61
C GLY A 435 -10.81 3.04 18.98
N TYR A 436 -9.91 3.70 18.30
CA TYR A 436 -10.11 5.06 17.81
C TYR A 436 -9.70 5.25 16.37
N SER A 437 -10.47 6.11 15.67
CA SER A 437 -10.08 6.77 14.43
C SER A 437 -9.85 8.24 14.71
N PHE A 438 -8.59 8.69 14.62
CA PHE A 438 -8.21 10.07 14.89
C PHE A 438 -8.16 10.87 13.59
N ASP A 439 -8.93 11.97 13.56
CA ASP A 439 -8.94 12.90 12.42
C ASP A 439 -8.61 14.33 12.86
N HIS A 440 -8.34 15.21 11.91
CA HIS A 440 -7.95 16.61 12.17
C HIS A 440 -6.86 16.78 13.23
N TRP A 441 -5.86 15.91 13.21
CA TRP A 441 -4.76 15.93 14.16
C TRP A 441 -3.62 16.82 13.66
N TRP A 442 -3.66 18.08 14.06
CA TRP A 442 -2.73 19.10 13.61
C TRP A 442 -1.65 19.42 14.65
N ILE A 443 -0.45 19.75 14.16
CA ILE A 443 0.71 20.15 14.97
C ILE A 443 1.28 21.49 14.45
N ALA A 444 0.53 22.54 14.45
CA ALA A 444 0.94 23.81 13.87
C ALA A 444 0.33 25.02 14.57
N TYR A 445 0.20 24.95 15.90
CA TYR A 445 -0.33 26.06 16.65
C TYR A 445 0.74 27.11 16.91
N ASP A 446 0.44 28.37 16.59
CA ASP A 446 1.25 29.49 17.03
C ASP A 446 1.11 29.65 18.55
N ASN A 447 2.17 30.12 19.23
CA ASN A 447 2.24 30.28 20.69
C ASN A 447 2.12 28.96 21.49
N ALA A 448 2.33 27.85 20.85
CA ALA A 448 2.44 26.54 21.49
C ALA A 448 3.89 26.14 21.68
N SER A 449 4.10 24.92 22.19
CA SER A 449 5.39 24.24 22.17
C SER A 449 5.94 24.16 20.77
N SER A 450 7.24 23.86 20.62
CA SER A 450 7.85 23.66 19.29
C SER A 450 7.09 22.61 18.46
N ARG A 451 7.20 22.69 17.15
CA ARG A 451 6.59 21.69 16.25
C ARG A 451 7.07 20.28 16.54
N TYR A 452 8.36 20.15 16.87
CA TYR A 452 8.91 18.88 17.31
C TYR A 452 8.24 18.40 18.60
N ALA A 453 8.11 19.26 19.62
CA ALA A 453 7.48 18.89 20.89
C ALA A 453 6.02 18.46 20.71
N GLN A 454 5.26 19.15 19.86
CA GLN A 454 3.89 18.78 19.51
C GLN A 454 3.83 17.42 18.81
N TRP A 455 4.68 17.19 17.80
CA TRP A 455 4.76 15.90 17.10
C TRP A 455 5.17 14.78 18.05
N ASN A 456 6.20 14.99 18.86
CA ASN A 456 6.66 14.02 19.84
C ASN A 456 5.59 13.73 20.91
N GLY A 457 4.79 14.72 21.25
CA GLY A 457 3.63 14.56 22.13
C GLY A 457 2.55 13.67 21.52
N CYS A 458 2.21 13.86 20.25
CA CYS A 458 1.31 12.98 19.51
C CYS A 458 1.84 11.54 19.48
N ARG A 459 3.12 11.38 19.17
CA ARG A 459 3.79 10.07 19.19
C ARG A 459 3.70 9.42 20.56
N ARG A 460 4.01 10.16 21.63
CA ARG A 460 3.93 9.66 23.00
C ARG A 460 2.51 9.27 23.40
N ILE A 461 1.50 10.01 22.96
CA ILE A 461 0.08 9.65 23.18
C ILE A 461 -0.19 8.26 22.59
N LEU A 462 0.15 8.03 21.32
CA LEU A 462 -0.06 6.74 20.66
C LEU A 462 0.73 5.62 21.32
N GLU A 463 2.00 5.85 21.66
CA GLU A 463 2.86 4.87 22.32
C GLU A 463 2.32 4.51 23.71
N THR A 464 1.89 5.48 24.49
CA THR A 464 1.32 5.26 25.83
C THR A 464 -0.03 4.55 25.76
N LEU A 465 -0.87 4.93 24.80
CA LEU A 465 -2.15 4.27 24.56
C LEU A 465 -1.94 2.80 24.22
N ARG A 466 -1.01 2.51 23.32
CA ARG A 466 -0.64 1.14 22.92
C ARG A 466 -0.05 0.34 24.09
N GLN A 467 0.76 0.96 24.94
CA GLN A 467 1.32 0.30 26.13
C GLN A 467 0.23 -0.05 27.16
N ARG A 468 -0.74 0.83 27.36
CA ARG A 468 -1.85 0.59 28.31
C ARG A 468 -2.90 -0.38 27.75
N LEU A 469 -3.15 -0.32 26.45
CA LEU A 469 -4.13 -1.13 25.72
C LEU A 469 -3.45 -1.79 24.51
N PRO A 470 -2.73 -2.92 24.70
CA PRO A 470 -1.89 -3.52 23.64
C PRO A 470 -2.62 -3.88 22.35
N ASP A 471 -3.88 -4.27 22.42
CA ASP A 471 -4.69 -4.72 21.29
C ASP A 471 -5.62 -3.62 20.73
N ILE A 472 -5.45 -2.37 21.18
CA ILE A 472 -6.33 -1.29 20.75
C ILE A 472 -6.15 -1.01 19.25
N PHE A 473 -7.26 -0.79 18.55
CA PHE A 473 -7.25 -0.30 17.18
C PHE A 473 -6.97 1.20 17.15
N ILE A 474 -6.02 1.62 16.34
CA ILE A 474 -5.64 3.04 16.17
C ILE A 474 -5.53 3.33 14.69
N ASP A 475 -6.51 4.05 14.19
CA ASP A 475 -6.52 4.63 12.85
C ASP A 475 -6.30 6.14 12.96
N GLY A 476 -5.61 6.73 12.04
CA GLY A 476 -5.39 8.17 12.06
C GLY A 476 -5.31 8.79 10.68
N ARG A 477 -5.97 9.92 10.55
CA ARG A 477 -6.17 10.64 9.30
C ARG A 477 -5.46 11.98 9.29
N GLN A 478 -5.32 12.54 8.09
CA GLN A 478 -4.86 13.89 7.80
C GLN A 478 -3.44 14.24 8.27
N GLN A 479 -3.25 15.41 8.87
CA GLN A 479 -1.94 16.07 8.90
C GLN A 479 -0.83 15.31 9.63
N TYR A 480 -1.10 14.77 10.80
CA TYR A 480 -0.08 14.10 11.61
C TYR A 480 0.55 12.92 10.86
N MET A 481 -0.24 12.14 10.15
CA MET A 481 0.26 10.98 9.40
C MET A 481 1.20 11.35 8.24
N ASN A 482 1.18 12.60 7.79
CA ASN A 482 1.98 13.05 6.66
C ASN A 482 3.42 13.45 7.02
N PHE A 483 3.83 13.28 8.28
CA PHE A 483 5.18 13.61 8.75
C PHE A 483 6.21 12.47 8.58
N GLY A 484 5.89 11.47 7.79
CA GLY A 484 6.82 10.40 7.45
C GLY A 484 6.61 9.11 8.26
N PRO A 485 7.49 8.10 8.05
CA PRO A 485 7.26 6.74 8.53
C PRO A 485 7.33 6.61 10.07
N TRP A 486 7.99 7.52 10.75
CA TRP A 486 8.17 7.47 12.21
C TRP A 486 6.93 7.85 13.02
N THR A 487 5.90 8.33 12.36
CA THR A 487 4.69 8.84 12.97
C THR A 487 3.82 7.70 13.55
N TRP A 488 3.79 6.54 12.89
CA TRP A 488 2.84 5.46 13.17
C TRP A 488 3.44 4.20 13.79
N LEU A 489 4.54 4.30 14.51
CA LEU A 489 5.18 3.11 15.12
C LEU A 489 4.26 2.37 16.11
N ALA A 490 3.34 3.08 16.76
CA ALA A 490 2.37 2.51 17.71
C ALA A 490 0.94 2.39 17.15
N GLY A 491 0.67 2.95 15.98
CA GLY A 491 -0.63 2.91 15.32
C GLY A 491 -0.94 1.56 14.68
N THR A 492 -2.20 1.32 14.35
CA THR A 492 -2.59 0.20 13.51
C THR A 492 -2.29 0.53 12.05
N TYR A 493 -2.78 1.64 11.57
CA TYR A 493 -2.41 2.21 10.27
C TYR A 493 -2.80 3.70 10.16
N PRO A 494 -2.11 4.48 9.34
CA PRO A 494 -2.61 5.79 8.93
C PRO A 494 -3.72 5.62 7.87
N HIS A 495 -4.86 6.24 8.09
CA HIS A 495 -5.98 6.19 7.16
C HIS A 495 -5.75 7.13 5.98
N PRO A 496 -5.68 6.65 4.74
CA PRO A 496 -5.42 7.50 3.60
C PRO A 496 -6.69 8.17 3.10
N SER A 497 -6.96 9.36 3.59
CA SER A 497 -8.13 10.16 3.24
C SER A 497 -8.34 10.44 1.73
N LEU A 498 -7.34 10.09 0.90
CA LEU A 498 -7.45 10.24 -0.56
C LEU A 498 -8.04 9.03 -1.27
N THR A 499 -8.28 7.92 -0.59
CA THR A 499 -8.79 6.68 -1.18
C THR A 499 -10.19 6.33 -0.71
N ASP A 500 -10.49 6.52 0.57
CA ASP A 500 -11.78 6.21 1.16
C ASP A 500 -12.89 7.19 0.79
N GLU A 501 -12.54 8.46 0.64
CA GLU A 501 -13.50 9.51 0.31
C GLU A 501 -13.77 9.65 -1.19
N GLN A 502 -13.12 8.85 -2.02
CA GLN A 502 -13.21 8.97 -3.47
C GLN A 502 -13.27 7.64 -4.18
N PRO A 503 -14.09 7.60 -5.20
CA PRO A 503 -15.16 8.52 -5.57
C PRO A 503 -16.38 8.36 -4.69
N GLU A 504 -16.23 7.60 -3.62
CA GLU A 504 -17.30 7.02 -2.84
C GLU A 504 -18.06 8.06 -2.03
N SER A 505 -17.34 8.97 -1.35
CA SER A 505 -17.97 9.93 -0.45
C SER A 505 -18.14 11.33 -1.03
N PHE A 506 -17.12 11.84 -1.72
CA PHE A 506 -17.06 13.27 -2.08
C PHE A 506 -17.00 13.55 -3.57
N ALA A 507 -16.87 12.57 -4.40
CA ALA A 507 -16.83 12.72 -5.84
C ALA A 507 -17.94 11.96 -6.55
N SER A 508 -18.32 12.42 -7.73
CA SER A 508 -19.18 11.63 -8.60
C SER A 508 -18.46 10.37 -9.04
N PHE A 509 -19.20 9.32 -9.30
CA PHE A 509 -18.61 8.11 -9.83
C PHE A 509 -18.05 8.30 -11.22
N PRO A 510 -17.03 7.53 -11.58
CA PRO A 510 -16.74 7.29 -12.98
C PRO A 510 -17.97 6.72 -13.69
N ASP A 511 -18.21 7.16 -14.91
CA ASP A 511 -19.37 6.70 -15.68
C ASP A 511 -19.24 5.25 -16.13
N LEU A 512 -18.02 4.75 -16.25
CA LEU A 512 -17.73 3.41 -16.70
C LEU A 512 -17.41 2.50 -15.53
N HIS A 513 -17.82 1.25 -15.62
CA HIS A 513 -17.52 0.22 -14.63
C HIS A 513 -16.01 -0.02 -14.47
N THR A 514 -15.32 -0.18 -15.60
CA THR A 514 -13.87 -0.40 -15.63
C THR A 514 -13.07 0.80 -15.15
N ASP A 515 -13.57 2.01 -15.30
CA ASP A 515 -12.94 3.20 -14.74
C ASP A 515 -13.02 3.22 -13.22
N ARG A 516 -14.06 2.67 -12.64
CA ARG A 516 -14.15 2.51 -11.18
C ARG A 516 -13.04 1.61 -10.65
N VAL A 517 -12.77 0.51 -11.36
CA VAL A 517 -11.65 -0.39 -11.07
C VAL A 517 -10.33 0.34 -11.17
N SER A 518 -10.07 0.99 -12.30
CA SER A 518 -8.81 1.66 -12.56
C SER A 518 -8.60 2.86 -11.65
N ALA A 519 -9.64 3.64 -11.37
CA ALA A 519 -9.57 4.77 -10.45
C ALA A 519 -9.20 4.33 -9.03
N ASN A 520 -9.80 3.27 -8.52
CA ASN A 520 -9.46 2.71 -7.22
C ASN A 520 -8.00 2.29 -7.14
N ARG A 521 -7.55 1.45 -8.08
CA ARG A 521 -6.17 0.97 -8.10
C ARG A 521 -5.16 2.10 -8.19
N GLN A 522 -5.40 3.07 -9.05
CA GLN A 522 -4.46 4.16 -9.25
C GLN A 522 -4.33 5.07 -8.04
N ARG A 523 -5.43 5.43 -7.40
CA ARG A 523 -5.39 6.23 -6.19
C ARG A 523 -4.68 5.52 -5.07
N PHE A 524 -5.04 4.26 -4.85
CA PHE A 524 -4.42 3.45 -3.82
C PHE A 524 -2.91 3.26 -4.06
N ALA A 525 -2.53 2.88 -5.28
CA ALA A 525 -1.13 2.72 -5.64
C ALA A 525 -0.37 4.05 -5.63
N ALA A 526 -0.97 5.12 -6.17
CA ALA A 526 -0.34 6.45 -6.15
C ALA A 526 -0.09 6.93 -4.72
N TRP A 527 -1.05 6.71 -3.80
CA TRP A 527 -0.87 7.02 -2.40
C TRP A 527 0.29 6.23 -1.78
N THR A 528 0.34 4.91 -2.02
CA THR A 528 1.42 4.03 -1.56
C THR A 528 2.78 4.50 -2.10
N TYR A 529 2.87 4.85 -3.37
CA TYR A 529 4.12 5.34 -3.98
C TYR A 529 4.50 6.75 -3.52
N ARG A 530 3.55 7.61 -3.18
CA ARG A 530 3.81 8.98 -2.71
C ARG A 530 4.28 9.04 -1.29
N MET A 531 3.44 8.53 -0.39
CA MET A 531 3.51 8.85 1.03
C MET A 531 4.08 7.70 1.85
N GLN A 532 3.83 6.47 1.43
CA GLN A 532 3.99 5.30 2.29
C GLN A 532 4.96 4.23 1.74
N ARG A 533 5.68 4.53 0.67
CA ARG A 533 6.61 3.54 0.09
C ARG A 533 7.71 3.06 1.03
N PHE A 534 8.00 3.82 2.09
CA PHE A 534 8.98 3.46 3.13
C PHE A 534 8.34 2.90 4.39
N VAL A 535 7.03 2.67 4.37
CA VAL A 535 6.26 2.13 5.49
C VAL A 535 6.16 0.63 5.34
N PRO A 536 6.42 -0.13 6.42
CA PRO A 536 6.24 -1.57 6.40
C PRO A 536 4.80 -1.99 6.10
N PRO A 537 4.58 -3.10 5.38
CA PRO A 537 3.24 -3.62 5.10
C PRO A 537 2.37 -3.79 6.34
N GLU A 538 2.97 -4.07 7.50
CA GLU A 538 2.27 -4.24 8.78
C GLU A 538 1.42 -3.05 9.19
N ILE A 539 1.79 -1.85 8.75
CA ILE A 539 1.06 -0.62 9.07
C ILE A 539 0.55 0.11 7.83
N LEU A 540 0.52 -0.55 6.66
CA LEU A 540 -0.15 -0.02 5.48
C LEU A 540 -1.63 -0.38 5.50
N PRO A 541 -2.54 0.55 5.22
CA PRO A 541 -3.95 0.24 5.01
C PRO A 541 -4.18 -0.23 3.57
N GLY A 542 -4.98 -1.26 3.42
CA GLY A 542 -5.57 -1.68 2.15
C GLY A 542 -7.02 -1.24 2.09
N PHE A 543 -7.49 -0.87 0.90
CA PHE A 543 -8.86 -0.42 0.70
C PHE A 543 -9.62 -1.38 -0.18
N ILE A 544 -10.76 -1.82 0.34
CA ILE A 544 -11.74 -2.65 -0.34
C ILE A 544 -12.99 -1.80 -0.47
N THR A 545 -13.17 -1.16 -1.60
CA THR A 545 -14.22 -0.20 -1.80
C THR A 545 -15.32 -0.74 -2.70
N HIS A 546 -16.54 -0.46 -2.31
CA HIS A 546 -17.72 -0.53 -3.15
C HIS A 546 -18.25 0.90 -3.34
N GLN A 547 -18.46 1.29 -4.56
CA GLN A 547 -18.87 2.66 -4.85
C GLN A 547 -20.29 2.94 -4.42
N THR A 548 -20.48 4.08 -3.80
CA THR A 548 -21.78 4.61 -3.41
C THR A 548 -22.12 5.87 -4.18
N GLU A 549 -23.38 6.12 -4.37
CA GLU A 549 -23.87 7.30 -5.05
C GLU A 549 -23.98 8.48 -4.09
N ARG A 550 -23.74 9.67 -4.59
CA ARG A 550 -23.93 10.93 -3.85
C ARG A 550 -24.96 11.81 -4.50
N SER A 551 -25.71 12.50 -3.65
CA SER A 551 -26.75 13.42 -4.09
C SER A 551 -26.23 14.78 -4.53
N ASP A 552 -25.08 15.20 -4.04
CA ASP A 552 -24.44 16.41 -4.52
C ASP A 552 -22.90 16.29 -4.42
N ALA A 553 -22.27 16.83 -5.41
CA ALA A 553 -20.84 16.79 -5.52
C ALA A 553 -20.24 17.60 -4.40
N MET A 554 -19.73 16.97 -3.36
CA MET A 554 -18.80 17.58 -2.43
C MET A 554 -19.30 17.96 -1.06
N LYS A 555 -20.56 17.75 -0.64
CA LYS A 555 -20.91 18.33 0.65
C LYS A 555 -21.54 17.33 1.59
N VAL A 556 -22.80 17.24 1.62
CA VAL A 556 -23.50 16.42 2.60
C VAL A 556 -24.27 15.35 1.88
N MET A 557 -24.10 14.12 2.28
CA MET A 557 -24.96 13.05 1.80
C MET A 557 -26.39 13.29 2.23
N ARG A 558 -27.30 12.99 1.34
CA ARG A 558 -28.73 13.19 1.58
C ARG A 558 -29.44 11.85 1.47
N ARG A 559 -29.95 11.38 2.59
CA ARG A 559 -30.65 10.09 2.66
C ARG A 559 -31.83 9.99 1.70
N ASP A 560 -32.54 11.10 1.50
CA ASP A 560 -33.67 11.18 0.58
C ASP A 560 -33.29 10.99 -0.90
N ARG A 561 -31.99 11.11 -1.20
CA ARG A 561 -31.46 10.90 -2.56
C ARG A 561 -30.52 9.70 -2.66
N PHE A 562 -30.24 9.05 -1.55
CA PHE A 562 -29.49 7.81 -1.60
C PHE A 562 -30.31 6.72 -2.24
N ARG A 563 -29.69 5.95 -3.12
CA ARG A 563 -30.34 4.86 -3.83
C ARG A 563 -29.60 3.57 -3.64
N ALA A 564 -30.37 2.51 -3.57
CA ALA A 564 -29.83 1.20 -3.90
C ALA A 564 -29.34 1.25 -5.33
N ARG A 565 -28.21 0.67 -5.59
CA ARG A 565 -27.56 0.74 -6.87
C ARG A 565 -26.91 -0.57 -7.25
N ASP A 566 -26.45 -0.60 -8.46
CA ASP A 566 -25.77 -1.73 -9.00
C ASP A 566 -24.55 -2.16 -8.14
N TRP A 567 -24.47 -3.45 -7.89
CA TRP A 567 -23.34 -4.02 -7.17
C TRP A 567 -22.16 -4.18 -8.13
N ASP A 568 -21.13 -3.37 -7.95
CA ASP A 568 -19.93 -3.43 -8.77
C ASP A 568 -19.03 -4.62 -8.39
N VAL A 569 -19.45 -5.81 -8.78
CA VAL A 569 -18.77 -7.06 -8.43
C VAL A 569 -17.36 -7.11 -8.96
N LEU A 570 -17.14 -6.69 -10.19
CA LEU A 570 -15.82 -6.73 -10.82
C LEU A 570 -14.85 -5.74 -10.15
N GLY A 571 -15.28 -4.51 -9.95
CA GLY A 571 -14.50 -3.49 -9.26
C GLY A 571 -14.22 -3.86 -7.81
N TRP A 572 -15.19 -4.44 -7.14
CA TRP A 572 -15.03 -4.91 -5.78
C TRP A 572 -14.03 -6.06 -5.66
N LYS A 573 -14.11 -7.10 -6.50
CA LYS A 573 -13.14 -8.20 -6.53
C LYS A 573 -11.73 -7.71 -6.82
N PHE A 574 -11.60 -6.81 -7.79
CA PHE A 574 -10.32 -6.16 -8.09
C PHE A 574 -9.78 -5.39 -6.88
N SER A 575 -10.63 -4.67 -6.17
CA SER A 575 -10.29 -3.93 -4.96
C SER A 575 -9.79 -4.83 -3.82
N VAL A 576 -10.45 -5.98 -3.60
CA VAL A 576 -10.01 -7.00 -2.62
C VAL A 576 -8.60 -7.48 -2.95
N LEU A 577 -8.34 -7.88 -4.18
CA LEU A 577 -7.04 -8.37 -4.60
C LEU A 577 -5.96 -7.27 -4.55
N SER A 578 -6.34 -6.04 -4.90
CA SER A 578 -5.48 -4.87 -4.77
C SER A 578 -5.09 -4.60 -3.32
N SER A 579 -6.05 -4.69 -2.39
CA SER A 579 -5.81 -4.54 -0.95
C SER A 579 -4.84 -5.61 -0.44
N ILE A 580 -5.10 -6.88 -0.73
CA ILE A 580 -4.26 -8.01 -0.31
C ILE A 580 -2.86 -7.90 -0.91
N GLY A 581 -2.76 -7.63 -2.21
CA GLY A 581 -1.47 -7.57 -2.92
C GLY A 581 -0.62 -6.34 -2.60
N THR A 582 -1.14 -5.35 -1.87
CA THR A 582 -0.39 -4.12 -1.58
C THR A 582 -0.23 -3.86 -0.09
N ALA A 583 -1.27 -4.12 0.70
CA ALA A 583 -1.32 -3.86 2.13
C ALA A 583 -2.04 -5.01 2.87
N PRO A 584 -1.42 -6.19 2.96
CA PRO A 584 -2.09 -7.42 3.38
C PRO A 584 -2.47 -7.45 4.87
N PHE A 585 -1.96 -6.53 5.68
CA PHE A 585 -2.19 -6.57 7.13
C PHE A 585 -3.43 -5.82 7.59
N ASN A 586 -3.90 -4.83 6.84
CA ASN A 586 -5.00 -3.98 7.28
C ASN A 586 -5.96 -3.75 6.11
N HIS A 587 -7.20 -4.20 6.25
CA HIS A 587 -8.23 -4.06 5.22
C HIS A 587 -9.34 -3.15 5.72
N VAL A 588 -9.45 -2.00 5.10
CA VAL A 588 -10.56 -1.07 5.27
C VAL A 588 -11.64 -1.48 4.28
N VAL A 589 -12.75 -1.99 4.78
CA VAL A 589 -13.87 -2.51 3.99
C VAL A 589 -14.95 -1.45 3.95
N ASP A 590 -14.99 -0.71 2.85
CA ASP A 590 -15.91 0.40 2.67
C ASP A 590 -17.15 -0.01 1.90
N TYR A 591 -18.28 0.51 2.32
CA TYR A 591 -19.50 0.60 1.52
C TYR A 591 -20.08 -0.70 0.96
N ILE A 592 -19.93 -1.81 1.67
CA ILE A 592 -20.68 -3.02 1.32
C ILE A 592 -22.16 -2.79 1.66
N PRO A 593 -23.08 -2.95 0.70
CA PRO A 593 -24.49 -2.59 0.88
C PRO A 593 -25.13 -3.25 2.10
N ALA A 594 -25.71 -2.44 2.98
CA ALA A 594 -26.39 -2.89 4.19
C ALA A 594 -27.52 -1.95 4.64
N ARG A 595 -27.75 -0.86 3.93
CA ARG A 595 -28.63 0.22 4.33
C ARG A 595 -30.09 -0.22 4.50
N ASP A 596 -30.61 -0.91 3.54
CA ASP A 596 -31.97 -1.43 3.56
C ASP A 596 -32.01 -2.97 3.36
N PRO A 597 -33.15 -3.62 3.60
CA PRO A 597 -33.26 -5.07 3.47
C PRO A 597 -32.95 -5.61 2.06
N ASP A 598 -33.26 -4.88 1.01
CA ASP A 598 -33.04 -5.34 -0.37
C ASP A 598 -31.56 -5.22 -0.74
N GLU A 599 -30.92 -4.11 -0.43
CA GLU A 599 -29.48 -3.92 -0.56
C GLU A 599 -28.70 -4.95 0.24
N PHE A 600 -29.11 -5.21 1.47
CA PHE A 600 -28.47 -6.21 2.32
C PHE A 600 -28.52 -7.60 1.68
N ARG A 601 -29.66 -7.99 1.08
CA ARG A 601 -29.82 -9.28 0.39
C ARG A 601 -29.12 -9.35 -0.97
N ALA A 602 -28.83 -8.23 -1.61
CA ALA A 602 -28.16 -8.21 -2.91
C ALA A 602 -26.73 -8.78 -2.87
N PHE A 603 -26.06 -8.72 -1.72
CA PHE A 603 -24.77 -9.35 -1.54
C PHE A 603 -24.89 -10.87 -1.41
N SER A 604 -24.54 -11.59 -2.47
CA SER A 604 -24.79 -13.02 -2.57
C SER A 604 -23.91 -13.87 -1.65
N GLU A 605 -24.38 -15.08 -1.28
CA GLU A 605 -23.60 -16.02 -0.48
C GLU A 605 -22.30 -16.47 -1.19
N GLU A 606 -22.30 -16.49 -2.52
CA GLU A 606 -21.10 -16.79 -3.30
C GLU A 606 -20.06 -15.68 -3.16
N ASP A 607 -20.47 -14.42 -3.27
CA ASP A 607 -19.58 -13.28 -3.11
C ASP A 607 -19.04 -13.17 -1.68
N LYS A 608 -19.90 -13.39 -0.68
CA LYS A 608 -19.49 -13.45 0.73
C LYS A 608 -18.46 -14.54 0.99
N ARG A 609 -18.65 -15.71 0.41
CA ARG A 609 -17.72 -16.84 0.51
C ARG A 609 -16.40 -16.50 -0.17
N TRP A 610 -16.44 -16.02 -1.41
CA TRP A 610 -15.26 -15.61 -2.17
C TRP A 610 -14.43 -14.58 -1.38
N PHE A 611 -15.07 -13.60 -0.76
CA PHE A 611 -14.42 -12.58 0.06
C PHE A 611 -13.73 -13.19 1.29
N ARG A 612 -14.47 -14.00 2.06
CA ARG A 612 -13.91 -14.64 3.25
C ARG A 612 -12.74 -15.56 2.89
N ASP A 613 -12.87 -16.35 1.84
CA ASP A 613 -11.82 -17.29 1.41
C ASP A 613 -10.52 -16.55 1.09
N TRP A 614 -10.57 -15.38 0.44
CA TRP A 614 -9.40 -14.56 0.17
C TRP A 614 -8.80 -13.94 1.43
N LEU A 615 -9.60 -13.47 2.37
CA LEU A 615 -9.10 -12.94 3.63
C LEU A 615 -8.51 -14.03 4.53
N ASP A 616 -9.10 -15.20 4.57
CA ASP A 616 -8.57 -16.35 5.31
C ASP A 616 -7.28 -16.89 4.66
N TRP A 617 -7.22 -16.86 3.34
CA TRP A 617 -6.00 -17.13 2.59
C TRP A 617 -4.90 -16.12 2.96
N THR A 618 -5.24 -14.84 3.10
CA THR A 618 -4.30 -13.80 3.53
C THR A 618 -3.73 -14.12 4.91
N ASP A 619 -4.57 -14.43 5.88
CA ASP A 619 -4.13 -14.78 7.24
C ASP A 619 -3.23 -16.03 7.24
N THR A 620 -3.55 -17.02 6.41
CA THR A 620 -2.75 -18.25 6.29
C THR A 620 -1.37 -17.99 5.69
N ASN A 621 -1.25 -17.00 4.79
CA ASN A 621 -0.02 -16.71 4.06
C ASN A 621 0.73 -15.47 4.56
N MET A 622 0.37 -14.94 5.72
CA MET A 622 0.92 -13.71 6.28
C MET A 622 2.45 -13.74 6.41
N ALA A 623 3.03 -14.91 6.70
CA ALA A 623 4.49 -15.09 6.79
C ALA A 623 5.24 -14.74 5.49
N LEU A 624 4.60 -14.92 4.33
CA LEU A 624 5.14 -14.48 3.04
C LEU A 624 4.69 -13.06 2.71
N LEU A 625 3.42 -12.73 2.96
CA LEU A 625 2.84 -11.44 2.61
C LEU A 625 3.49 -10.24 3.34
N LYS A 626 4.13 -10.46 4.49
CA LYS A 626 4.96 -9.43 5.16
C LYS A 626 6.13 -8.92 4.29
N HIS A 627 6.51 -9.65 3.25
CA HIS A 627 7.55 -9.28 2.29
C HIS A 627 6.99 -8.57 1.04
N THR A 628 5.71 -8.21 1.06
CA THR A 628 5.08 -7.49 -0.07
C THR A 628 5.82 -6.23 -0.42
N LYS A 629 6.17 -6.11 -1.70
CA LYS A 629 6.84 -4.95 -2.28
C LYS A 629 6.43 -4.72 -3.73
N PRO A 630 6.45 -3.48 -4.24
CA PRO A 630 6.20 -3.21 -5.65
C PRO A 630 7.35 -3.76 -6.52
N ILE A 631 7.03 -4.26 -7.70
CA ILE A 631 8.02 -4.88 -8.60
C ILE A 631 8.05 -4.29 -10.02
N ILE A 632 7.01 -3.56 -10.46
CA ILE A 632 6.90 -3.05 -11.83
C ILE A 632 6.95 -1.52 -11.88
N GLY A 633 6.50 -0.85 -10.86
CA GLY A 633 6.39 0.60 -10.79
C GLY A 633 4.94 1.08 -10.62
N PRO A 634 4.72 2.41 -10.58
CA PRO A 634 3.39 2.94 -10.37
C PRO A 634 2.48 2.68 -11.58
N PRO A 635 1.18 2.43 -11.36
CA PRO A 635 0.21 2.32 -12.44
C PRO A 635 0.01 3.65 -13.16
N MET A 636 -0.08 3.58 -14.48
CA MET A 636 -0.28 4.75 -15.35
C MET A 636 -1.08 4.33 -16.58
N ILE A 637 -1.54 5.32 -17.35
CA ILE A 637 -2.11 5.05 -18.68
C ILE A 637 -1.06 4.33 -19.54
N GLY A 638 -1.42 3.17 -20.07
CA GLY A 638 -0.55 2.33 -20.90
C GLY A 638 0.48 1.51 -20.13
N ARG A 639 0.39 1.44 -18.79
CA ARG A 639 1.28 0.61 -17.97
C ARG A 639 0.51 -0.18 -16.92
N VAL A 640 0.94 -1.40 -16.71
CA VAL A 640 0.53 -2.26 -15.60
C VAL A 640 1.34 -1.93 -14.35
N ASP A 641 0.88 -2.37 -13.20
CA ASP A 641 1.67 -2.43 -11.99
C ASP A 641 1.59 -3.82 -11.36
N GLY A 642 2.41 -4.05 -10.34
CA GLY A 642 2.42 -5.32 -9.66
C GLY A 642 3.25 -5.29 -8.39
N THR A 643 2.94 -6.24 -7.52
CA THR A 643 3.66 -6.48 -6.27
C THR A 643 4.07 -7.95 -6.16
N ALA A 644 5.11 -8.21 -5.39
CA ALA A 644 5.52 -9.57 -5.04
C ALA A 644 5.69 -9.69 -3.53
N ALA A 645 5.35 -10.87 -3.04
CA ALA A 645 5.53 -11.27 -1.65
C ALA A 645 6.27 -12.62 -1.64
N CYS A 646 7.55 -12.59 -2.00
CA CYS A 646 8.38 -13.78 -2.10
C CYS A 646 9.48 -13.77 -1.03
N SER A 647 9.87 -14.95 -0.58
CA SER A 647 10.99 -15.15 0.32
C SER A 647 11.62 -16.55 0.09
N GLY A 648 12.91 -16.57 -0.14
CA GLY A 648 13.65 -17.81 -0.39
C GLY A 648 13.31 -18.45 -1.73
N ASP A 649 12.52 -19.52 -1.73
CA ASP A 649 12.17 -20.32 -2.93
C ASP A 649 10.70 -20.26 -3.33
N ARG A 650 9.89 -19.42 -2.68
CA ARG A 650 8.45 -19.38 -2.89
C ARG A 650 7.85 -18.02 -2.60
N GLY A 651 6.63 -17.80 -3.04
CA GLY A 651 5.87 -16.61 -2.75
C GLY A 651 4.70 -16.40 -3.69
N PHE A 652 4.24 -15.14 -3.72
CA PHE A 652 3.10 -14.71 -4.51
C PHE A 652 3.46 -13.49 -5.33
N VAL A 653 2.86 -13.39 -6.52
CA VAL A 653 2.93 -12.22 -7.38
C VAL A 653 1.52 -11.78 -7.70
N PHE A 654 1.27 -10.49 -7.53
CA PHE A 654 0.01 -9.83 -7.87
C PHE A 654 0.28 -8.86 -9.00
N LEU A 655 -0.45 -8.99 -10.09
CA LEU A 655 -0.32 -8.14 -11.27
C LEU A 655 -1.65 -7.44 -11.51
N PHE A 656 -1.60 -6.16 -11.87
CA PHE A 656 -2.78 -5.34 -12.06
C PHE A 656 -2.67 -4.55 -13.35
N ASN A 657 -3.66 -4.71 -14.21
CA ASN A 657 -3.83 -3.85 -15.38
C ASN A 657 -5.05 -2.92 -15.18
N PRO A 658 -4.87 -1.71 -14.63
CA PRO A 658 -5.97 -0.77 -14.46
C PRO A 658 -6.32 -0.01 -15.76
N ASN A 659 -5.82 -0.45 -16.90
CA ASN A 659 -6.13 0.12 -18.21
C ASN A 659 -7.18 -0.72 -18.92
N HIS A 660 -7.92 -0.13 -19.86
CA HIS A 660 -8.83 -0.87 -20.74
C HIS A 660 -8.06 -1.70 -21.78
N ARG A 661 -6.88 -1.24 -22.18
CA ARG A 661 -6.04 -1.92 -23.15
C ARG A 661 -5.34 -3.12 -22.52
N GLN A 662 -5.28 -4.23 -23.28
CA GLN A 662 -4.41 -5.35 -22.94
C GLN A 662 -2.95 -4.91 -22.91
N LEU A 663 -2.23 -5.29 -21.87
CA LEU A 663 -0.86 -4.91 -21.61
C LEU A 663 -0.06 -6.10 -21.06
N ASP A 664 1.23 -6.11 -21.33
CA ASP A 664 2.12 -7.13 -20.78
C ASP A 664 2.72 -6.68 -19.46
N ALA A 665 2.68 -7.59 -18.50
CA ALA A 665 3.41 -7.50 -17.24
C ALA A 665 4.67 -8.36 -17.31
N GLU A 666 5.76 -7.85 -16.76
CA GLU A 666 7.04 -8.52 -16.80
C GLU A 666 7.75 -8.49 -15.45
N PHE A 667 8.29 -9.62 -15.05
CA PHE A 667 9.17 -9.75 -13.89
C PHE A 667 10.16 -10.91 -14.09
N ALA A 668 11.22 -10.95 -13.28
CA ALA A 668 12.21 -12.04 -13.33
C ALA A 668 12.16 -12.86 -12.03
N LEU A 669 12.34 -14.17 -12.16
CA LEU A 669 12.42 -15.10 -11.01
C LEU A 669 13.78 -14.99 -10.33
N ASN A 670 14.01 -13.92 -9.59
CA ASN A 670 15.28 -13.64 -8.93
C ASN A 670 15.09 -12.78 -7.67
N ALA A 671 16.17 -12.28 -7.10
CA ALA A 671 16.17 -11.46 -5.91
C ALA A 671 15.33 -10.17 -6.04
N SER A 672 15.06 -9.66 -7.25
CA SER A 672 14.23 -8.46 -7.44
C SER A 672 12.80 -8.65 -6.92
N ILE A 673 12.29 -9.86 -6.96
CA ILE A 673 10.98 -10.23 -6.40
C ILE A 673 11.08 -10.96 -5.04
N GLY A 674 12.28 -11.14 -4.49
CA GLY A 674 12.53 -11.86 -3.24
C GLY A 674 12.82 -13.35 -3.39
N MET A 675 13.07 -13.84 -4.64
CA MET A 675 13.47 -15.22 -4.89
C MET A 675 14.99 -15.34 -4.79
N GLU A 676 15.48 -16.05 -3.79
CA GLU A 676 16.91 -16.16 -3.51
C GLU A 676 17.46 -17.58 -3.63
N LYS A 677 16.58 -18.57 -3.63
CA LYS A 677 16.93 -19.99 -3.61
C LYS A 677 16.09 -20.76 -4.61
N GLY A 678 16.54 -21.97 -4.95
CA GLY A 678 15.86 -22.85 -5.89
C GLY A 678 16.44 -22.74 -7.30
N SER A 679 16.16 -23.73 -8.12
CA SER A 679 16.61 -23.79 -9.51
C SER A 679 15.46 -23.84 -10.50
N GLU A 680 14.35 -24.44 -10.11
CA GLU A 680 13.19 -24.67 -10.96
C GLU A 680 11.88 -24.50 -10.19
N PHE A 681 10.90 -23.83 -10.80
CA PHE A 681 9.67 -23.39 -10.15
C PHE A 681 8.43 -23.74 -10.95
N MET A 682 7.36 -23.95 -10.23
CA MET A 682 6.00 -24.02 -10.72
C MET A 682 5.33 -22.67 -10.44
N ILE A 683 4.71 -22.10 -11.46
CA ILE A 683 3.85 -20.91 -11.33
C ILE A 683 2.41 -21.37 -11.51
N GLU A 684 1.63 -21.21 -10.46
CA GLU A 684 0.21 -21.54 -10.41
C GLU A 684 -0.62 -20.27 -10.32
N GLU A 685 -1.63 -20.18 -11.13
CA GLU A 685 -2.60 -19.11 -11.06
C GLU A 685 -3.61 -19.39 -9.96
N LEU A 686 -3.78 -18.41 -9.05
CA LEU A 686 -4.76 -18.44 -7.99
C LEU A 686 -6.02 -17.64 -8.34
N TYR A 687 -5.89 -16.67 -9.24
CA TYR A 687 -6.97 -15.84 -9.76
C TYR A 687 -6.57 -15.27 -11.14
N PRO A 688 -7.46 -15.16 -12.12
CA PRO A 688 -8.86 -15.63 -12.11
C PRO A 688 -9.02 -17.18 -12.22
N GLU A 689 -8.09 -17.88 -12.86
CA GLU A 689 -8.19 -19.32 -13.16
C GLU A 689 -7.47 -20.19 -12.15
N LYS A 690 -8.09 -20.39 -11.01
CA LYS A 690 -7.49 -21.15 -9.90
C LYS A 690 -7.06 -22.55 -10.33
N GLY A 691 -5.76 -22.85 -10.09
CA GLY A 691 -5.15 -24.16 -10.38
C GLY A 691 -4.55 -24.27 -11.77
N ARG A 692 -4.66 -23.27 -12.62
CA ARG A 692 -3.96 -23.26 -13.92
C ARG A 692 -2.47 -23.09 -13.69
N LEU A 693 -1.67 -24.03 -14.19
CA LEU A 693 -0.21 -23.91 -14.19
C LEU A 693 0.24 -23.18 -15.45
N LEU A 694 1.14 -22.22 -15.28
CA LEU A 694 1.73 -21.48 -16.38
C LEU A 694 3.05 -22.14 -16.81
N GLY A 695 3.13 -22.56 -18.08
CA GLY A 695 4.32 -23.17 -18.65
C GLY A 695 5.34 -22.13 -19.07
N SER A 696 6.63 -22.41 -18.84
CA SER A 696 7.72 -21.60 -19.38
C SER A 696 7.72 -21.61 -20.90
N PRO A 697 8.11 -20.54 -21.59
CA PRO A 697 8.36 -20.56 -23.04
C PRO A 697 9.41 -21.59 -23.49
N SER A 698 10.32 -21.94 -22.58
CA SER A 698 11.28 -23.04 -22.82
C SER A 698 10.67 -24.43 -22.64
N GLY A 699 9.42 -24.51 -22.16
CA GLY A 699 8.62 -25.71 -21.93
C GLY A 699 8.69 -26.24 -20.50
N GLY A 700 7.54 -26.50 -19.91
CA GLY A 700 7.39 -27.03 -18.56
C GLY A 700 7.63 -26.02 -17.45
N PHE A 701 8.44 -26.37 -16.46
CA PHE A 701 8.71 -25.52 -15.31
C PHE A 701 9.64 -24.34 -15.62
N TRP A 702 9.51 -23.30 -14.81
CA TRP A 702 10.30 -22.07 -14.90
C TRP A 702 11.64 -22.22 -14.17
N LYS A 703 12.68 -21.55 -14.65
CA LYS A 703 14.01 -21.60 -14.03
C LYS A 703 14.35 -20.30 -13.29
N MET A 704 15.25 -20.41 -12.32
CA MET A 704 15.80 -19.23 -11.64
C MET A 704 16.43 -18.28 -12.65
N GLY A 705 16.11 -17.00 -12.54
CA GLY A 705 16.56 -15.94 -13.45
C GLY A 705 15.71 -15.81 -14.72
N GLU A 706 14.79 -16.72 -14.99
CA GLU A 706 13.94 -16.66 -16.18
C GLU A 706 12.98 -15.47 -16.09
N ARG A 707 12.76 -14.85 -17.24
CA ARG A 707 11.86 -13.71 -17.39
C ARG A 707 10.45 -14.20 -17.65
N VAL A 708 9.54 -13.84 -16.79
CA VAL A 708 8.11 -14.15 -16.93
C VAL A 708 7.44 -12.95 -17.59
N VAL A 709 6.78 -13.18 -18.71
CA VAL A 709 5.99 -12.17 -19.43
C VAL A 709 4.58 -12.70 -19.56
N LEU A 710 3.61 -11.98 -19.03
CA LEU A 710 2.20 -12.35 -19.03
C LEU A 710 1.36 -11.21 -19.57
N SER A 711 0.46 -11.56 -20.48
CA SER A 711 -0.46 -10.58 -21.06
C SER A 711 -1.71 -10.49 -20.23
N LEU A 712 -1.98 -9.32 -19.66
CA LEU A 712 -3.19 -9.04 -18.89
C LEU A 712 -4.20 -8.29 -19.76
N ARG A 713 -5.42 -8.75 -19.76
CA ARG A 713 -6.53 -8.01 -20.38
C ARG A 713 -6.78 -6.70 -19.66
N GLY A 714 -7.56 -5.86 -20.25
CA GLY A 714 -7.98 -4.62 -19.60
C GLY A 714 -8.75 -4.88 -18.30
N ASN A 715 -8.42 -4.13 -17.27
CA ASN A 715 -9.03 -4.21 -15.93
C ASN A 715 -8.90 -5.60 -15.27
N GLU A 716 -7.88 -6.32 -15.62
CA GLU A 716 -7.59 -7.64 -15.05
C GLU A 716 -6.64 -7.54 -13.86
N ALA A 717 -6.95 -8.30 -12.81
CA ALA A 717 -6.04 -8.66 -11.75
C ALA A 717 -5.64 -10.12 -11.93
N LEU A 718 -4.35 -10.42 -11.73
CA LEU A 718 -3.81 -11.78 -11.81
C LEU A 718 -3.03 -12.07 -10.54
N VAL A 719 -3.33 -13.18 -9.88
CA VAL A 719 -2.61 -13.61 -8.67
C VAL A 719 -1.94 -14.94 -8.93
N LEU A 720 -0.64 -14.99 -8.71
CA LEU A 720 0.20 -16.15 -8.95
C LEU A 720 0.84 -16.65 -7.67
N ALA A 721 0.90 -17.97 -7.50
CA ALA A 721 1.75 -18.64 -6.52
C ALA A 721 3.00 -19.19 -7.22
N ILE A 722 4.16 -18.92 -6.65
CA ILE A 722 5.44 -19.47 -7.10
C ILE A 722 5.93 -20.42 -6.01
N ARG A 723 6.27 -21.64 -6.42
CA ARG A 723 6.80 -22.66 -5.52
C ARG A 723 7.82 -23.54 -6.25
N PRO A 724 8.74 -24.22 -5.54
CA PRO A 724 9.63 -25.19 -6.16
C PRO A 724 8.86 -26.22 -6.97
N SER A 725 9.40 -26.62 -8.13
CA SER A 725 8.82 -27.67 -8.95
C SER A 725 8.93 -29.02 -8.22
N ASP A 726 7.94 -29.85 -8.38
CA ASP A 726 8.02 -31.27 -8.04
C ASP A 726 8.54 -32.04 -9.28
N ALA A 727 9.84 -31.93 -9.54
CA ALA A 727 10.48 -32.56 -10.69
C ALA A 727 10.38 -34.12 -10.65
N ALA A 728 9.99 -34.69 -9.50
CA ALA A 728 9.76 -36.14 -9.32
C ALA A 728 8.30 -36.53 -9.51
N ALA A 729 7.45 -35.66 -10.09
CA ALA A 729 6.05 -35.96 -10.32
C ALA A 729 5.90 -37.29 -11.08
N SER A 730 5.20 -38.24 -10.47
CA SER A 730 4.87 -39.54 -11.03
C SER A 730 3.73 -39.49 -12.06
N ARG A 731 3.15 -38.30 -12.28
CA ARG A 731 2.02 -38.08 -13.20
C ARG A 731 2.34 -36.98 -14.20
N PRO A 732 1.67 -36.95 -15.35
CA PRO A 732 1.80 -35.87 -16.30
C PRO A 732 1.40 -34.54 -15.67
N VAL A 733 2.13 -33.47 -15.97
CA VAL A 733 1.83 -32.12 -15.51
C VAL A 733 1.32 -31.29 -16.70
N LEU A 734 0.12 -30.76 -16.56
CA LEU A 734 -0.56 -29.97 -17.59
C LEU A 734 -0.36 -28.47 -17.34
N PHE A 735 0.00 -27.70 -18.38
CA PHE A 735 0.22 -26.26 -18.31
C PHE A 735 -0.67 -25.51 -19.31
N ASN A 736 -0.93 -24.23 -18.99
CA ASN A 736 -1.61 -23.21 -19.79
C ASN A 736 -3.12 -23.39 -19.94
N VAL A 737 -3.68 -24.44 -19.42
CA VAL A 737 -5.13 -24.67 -19.34
C VAL A 737 -5.46 -25.40 -18.04
N CYS A 738 -6.70 -25.29 -17.60
CA CYS A 738 -7.24 -26.15 -16.54
C CYS A 738 -7.70 -27.48 -17.13
N GLY A 739 -7.54 -28.58 -16.39
CA GLY A 739 -7.93 -29.90 -16.84
C GLY A 739 -7.12 -31.01 -16.16
N MET A 740 -7.33 -32.24 -16.62
CA MET A 740 -6.62 -33.43 -16.11
C MET A 740 -5.83 -34.09 -17.24
N ALA A 741 -4.62 -34.56 -16.95
CA ALA A 741 -3.78 -35.29 -17.89
C ALA A 741 -3.53 -36.73 -17.41
N ALA A 742 -3.72 -37.69 -18.29
CA ALA A 742 -3.45 -39.09 -18.03
C ALA A 742 -2.72 -39.74 -19.20
N VAL A 743 -1.82 -40.68 -18.90
CA VAL A 743 -1.10 -41.46 -19.91
C VAL A 743 -1.47 -42.94 -19.75
N THR A 744 -1.99 -43.54 -20.79
CA THR A 744 -2.28 -44.98 -20.86
C THR A 744 -1.48 -45.57 -22.03
N GLY A 745 -0.44 -46.34 -21.70
CA GLY A 745 0.49 -46.87 -22.71
C GLY A 745 1.21 -45.75 -23.45
N ARG A 746 0.83 -45.47 -24.72
CA ARG A 746 1.38 -44.41 -25.56
C ARG A 746 0.35 -43.34 -25.93
N LYS A 747 -0.82 -43.41 -25.34
CA LYS A 747 -1.86 -42.42 -25.53
C LYS A 747 -1.83 -41.41 -24.36
N LEU A 748 -1.77 -40.12 -24.70
CA LEU A 748 -1.99 -39.02 -23.75
C LEU A 748 -3.43 -38.56 -23.89
N GLU A 749 -4.15 -38.50 -22.77
CA GLU A 749 -5.53 -38.04 -22.72
C GLU A 749 -5.62 -36.86 -21.79
N LEU A 750 -6.15 -35.74 -22.29
CA LEU A 750 -6.50 -34.55 -21.54
C LEU A 750 -8.02 -34.49 -21.46
N SER A 751 -8.55 -34.45 -20.25
CA SER A 751 -9.98 -34.40 -19.96
C SER A 751 -10.36 -33.19 -19.15
N GLN A 752 -11.60 -32.75 -19.27
CA GLN A 752 -12.14 -31.55 -18.61
C GLN A 752 -11.33 -30.28 -18.89
N VAL A 753 -10.71 -30.23 -20.06
CA VAL A 753 -9.93 -29.06 -20.47
C VAL A 753 -10.89 -27.92 -20.84
N GLU A 754 -10.73 -26.79 -20.18
CA GLU A 754 -11.48 -25.57 -20.42
C GLU A 754 -10.55 -24.44 -20.83
N GLY A 755 -11.04 -23.56 -21.69
CA GLY A 755 -10.35 -22.37 -22.13
C GLY A 755 -11.32 -21.26 -22.47
N GLU A 756 -10.81 -20.04 -22.48
CA GLU A 756 -11.60 -18.88 -22.84
C GLU A 756 -12.09 -18.97 -24.29
N ILE A 757 -13.37 -18.68 -24.51
CA ILE A 757 -14.00 -18.75 -25.83
C ILE A 757 -13.23 -17.92 -26.85
N GLY A 758 -12.93 -18.52 -28.01
CA GLY A 758 -12.20 -17.88 -29.10
C GLY A 758 -10.70 -17.79 -28.93
N THR A 759 -10.13 -18.25 -27.80
CA THR A 759 -8.67 -18.27 -27.59
C THR A 759 -8.02 -19.52 -28.16
N ALA A 760 -6.72 -19.42 -28.43
CA ALA A 760 -5.91 -20.49 -28.98
C ALA A 760 -4.60 -20.71 -28.19
N PRO A 761 -4.67 -21.18 -26.93
CA PRO A 761 -3.49 -21.40 -26.12
C PRO A 761 -2.62 -22.57 -26.67
N GLU A 762 -1.32 -22.47 -26.40
CA GLU A 762 -0.43 -23.60 -26.53
C GLU A 762 -0.44 -24.42 -25.26
N ILE A 763 -1.07 -25.57 -25.30
CA ILE A 763 -1.10 -26.52 -24.19
C ILE A 763 0.26 -27.23 -24.12
N GLN A 764 0.82 -27.34 -22.92
CA GLN A 764 2.05 -28.08 -22.66
C GLN A 764 1.77 -29.20 -21.66
N VAL A 765 2.34 -30.38 -21.90
CA VAL A 765 2.27 -31.49 -20.94
C VAL A 765 3.67 -32.05 -20.72
N LEU A 766 4.11 -32.00 -19.47
CA LEU A 766 5.37 -32.63 -19.07
C LEU A 766 5.11 -34.05 -18.59
N LEU A 767 5.66 -35.02 -19.31
CA LEU A 767 5.51 -36.43 -18.97
C LEU A 767 6.43 -36.87 -17.82
N PRO A 768 6.02 -37.82 -16.98
CA PRO A 768 6.81 -38.28 -15.82
C PRO A 768 8.07 -39.04 -16.23
N GLY A 769 8.16 -39.50 -17.46
CA GLY A 769 9.29 -40.24 -18.02
C GLY A 769 9.43 -40.02 -19.52
N ASN A 770 10.44 -40.63 -20.13
CA ASN A 770 10.66 -40.59 -21.59
C ASN A 770 9.69 -41.55 -22.32
N ILE A 771 8.40 -41.30 -22.18
CA ILE A 771 7.34 -42.06 -22.84
C ILE A 771 7.12 -41.43 -24.22
N ARG A 772 7.21 -42.19 -25.26
CA ARG A 772 6.87 -41.71 -26.61
C ARG A 772 5.37 -41.84 -26.83
N ILE A 773 4.72 -40.68 -26.97
CA ILE A 773 3.29 -40.58 -27.26
C ILE A 773 3.06 -40.77 -28.77
N ASN A 774 2.03 -41.51 -29.15
CA ASN A 774 1.59 -41.69 -30.51
C ASN A 774 0.18 -41.16 -30.80
N ALA A 775 -0.57 -40.81 -29.76
CA ALA A 775 -1.89 -40.19 -29.86
C ALA A 775 -2.13 -39.23 -28.69
N LEU A 776 -2.73 -38.09 -29.00
CA LEU A 776 -3.22 -37.11 -28.02
C LEU A 776 -4.70 -36.88 -28.27
N THR A 777 -5.50 -37.03 -27.19
CA THR A 777 -6.91 -36.61 -27.22
C THR A 777 -7.15 -35.53 -26.16
N ILE A 778 -7.92 -34.51 -26.54
CA ILE A 778 -8.34 -33.44 -25.63
C ILE A 778 -9.87 -33.41 -25.64
N ASN A 779 -10.50 -33.63 -24.46
CA ASN A 779 -11.94 -33.80 -24.32
C ASN A 779 -12.56 -34.80 -25.31
N GLY A 780 -11.82 -35.89 -25.60
CA GLY A 780 -12.26 -36.92 -26.53
C GLY A 780 -11.97 -36.65 -28.04
N THR A 781 -11.47 -35.45 -28.36
CA THR A 781 -11.11 -35.05 -29.72
C THR A 781 -9.62 -35.32 -30.01
N ASP A 782 -9.30 -35.97 -31.11
CA ASP A 782 -7.92 -36.18 -31.56
C ASP A 782 -7.28 -34.85 -31.98
N VAL A 783 -6.11 -34.55 -31.42
CA VAL A 783 -5.41 -33.30 -31.65
C VAL A 783 -3.99 -33.55 -32.14
N GLN A 784 -3.54 -32.74 -33.10
CA GLN A 784 -2.15 -32.76 -33.57
C GLN A 784 -1.22 -32.22 -32.48
N PHE A 785 -0.08 -32.85 -32.27
CA PHE A 785 0.86 -32.49 -31.22
C PHE A 785 2.31 -32.60 -31.70
N ARG A 786 3.21 -32.02 -30.97
CA ARG A 786 4.66 -32.16 -31.06
C ARG A 786 5.19 -32.75 -29.77
N GLN A 787 6.22 -33.56 -29.84
CA GLN A 787 6.90 -34.08 -28.65
C GLN A 787 8.40 -33.84 -28.74
N ALA A 788 8.98 -33.21 -27.73
CA ALA A 788 10.41 -33.00 -27.56
C ALA A 788 10.84 -33.59 -26.19
N GLY A 789 11.42 -34.79 -26.20
CA GLY A 789 11.73 -35.50 -24.96
C GLY A 789 10.49 -35.79 -24.13
N LYS A 790 10.45 -35.26 -22.93
CA LYS A 790 9.31 -35.38 -22.02
C LYS A 790 8.20 -34.35 -22.27
N LEU A 791 8.44 -33.33 -23.06
CA LEU A 791 7.48 -32.26 -23.30
C LEU A 791 6.62 -32.57 -24.52
N VAL A 792 5.31 -32.58 -24.33
CA VAL A 792 4.29 -32.64 -25.37
C VAL A 792 3.62 -31.29 -25.49
N THR A 793 3.52 -30.74 -26.71
CA THR A 793 2.84 -29.46 -26.98
C THR A 793 1.78 -29.63 -28.05
N ALA A 794 0.66 -28.95 -27.88
CA ALA A 794 -0.43 -28.91 -28.83
C ALA A 794 -1.07 -27.51 -28.84
N ARG A 795 -1.49 -27.03 -29.98
CA ARG A 795 -2.33 -25.84 -30.10
C ARG A 795 -3.76 -26.27 -30.30
N VAL A 796 -4.63 -25.69 -29.53
CA VAL A 796 -6.08 -25.85 -29.63
C VAL A 796 -6.75 -24.50 -29.70
N GLN A 797 -7.88 -24.43 -30.37
CA GLN A 797 -8.74 -23.25 -30.37
C GLN A 797 -10.07 -23.64 -29.72
N PHE A 798 -10.46 -22.87 -28.72
CA PHE A 798 -11.76 -23.02 -28.07
C PHE A 798 -12.85 -22.34 -28.90
N ALA A 799 -13.96 -23.06 -29.09
CA ALA A 799 -15.04 -22.64 -30.00
C ALA A 799 -15.66 -21.30 -29.59
N GLY A 800 -16.08 -20.54 -30.61
CA GLY A 800 -16.78 -19.26 -30.47
C GLY A 800 -15.88 -18.05 -30.70
N ASP A 801 -16.52 -16.91 -30.81
CA ASP A 801 -15.84 -15.63 -30.94
C ASP A 801 -15.57 -15.04 -29.56
N LEU A 802 -14.38 -14.57 -29.35
CA LEU A 802 -14.03 -13.86 -28.13
C LEU A 802 -14.82 -12.56 -28.02
N PHE A 803 -15.58 -12.43 -26.93
CA PHE A 803 -16.26 -11.21 -26.61
C PHE A 803 -16.10 -10.99 -25.11
N ALA A 804 -15.08 -10.28 -24.73
CA ALA A 804 -14.69 -10.10 -23.34
C ALA A 804 -14.68 -8.63 -22.94
N SER A 805 -14.75 -8.39 -21.63
CA SER A 805 -14.52 -7.05 -21.10
C SER A 805 -13.19 -6.50 -21.61
N SER A 806 -13.20 -5.24 -21.99
CA SER A 806 -12.04 -4.57 -22.57
C SER A 806 -11.53 -5.17 -23.87
N GLN A 807 -12.34 -5.96 -24.57
CA GLN A 807 -11.97 -6.41 -25.91
C GLN A 807 -11.83 -5.22 -26.85
N ALA A 808 -10.66 -5.10 -27.46
CA ALA A 808 -10.39 -4.02 -28.40
C ALA A 808 -11.04 -4.26 -29.76
N LEU A 809 -11.80 -3.32 -30.25
CA LEU A 809 -12.27 -3.24 -31.64
C LEU A 809 -11.22 -2.59 -32.56
N TRP A 810 -10.24 -1.89 -31.99
CA TRP A 810 -9.19 -1.22 -32.73
C TRP A 810 -7.83 -1.53 -32.10
N LYS A 811 -6.89 -1.96 -32.94
CA LYS A 811 -5.54 -2.27 -32.48
C LYS A 811 -4.79 -0.96 -32.18
N TYR A 812 -4.22 -0.86 -31.00
CA TYR A 812 -3.44 0.28 -30.56
C TYR A 812 -2.31 0.62 -31.54
N ASP A 813 -2.28 1.87 -31.97
CA ASP A 813 -1.22 2.43 -32.80
C ASP A 813 -0.67 3.71 -32.13
N PRO A 814 0.55 3.68 -31.59
CA PRO A 814 1.13 4.85 -30.93
C PRO A 814 1.35 6.05 -31.84
N SER A 815 1.32 5.87 -33.16
CA SER A 815 1.48 6.95 -34.14
C SER A 815 0.16 7.60 -34.55
N PHE A 816 -0.98 7.05 -34.13
CA PHE A 816 -2.30 7.56 -34.50
C PHE A 816 -2.56 8.91 -33.85
N THR A 817 -2.95 9.90 -34.66
CA THR A 817 -3.16 11.29 -34.22
C THR A 817 -4.58 11.81 -34.42
N GLY A 818 -5.54 10.93 -34.65
CA GLY A 818 -6.94 11.27 -34.86
C GLY A 818 -7.44 10.97 -36.29
N GLY A 819 -8.71 11.25 -36.55
CA GLY A 819 -9.39 10.99 -37.83
C GLY A 819 -10.45 9.90 -37.70
N LEU A 820 -10.88 9.36 -38.86
CA LEU A 820 -11.94 8.35 -38.93
C LEU A 820 -11.42 6.94 -38.65
N ILE A 821 -12.02 6.29 -37.68
CA ILE A 821 -11.86 4.84 -37.46
C ILE A 821 -13.15 4.16 -37.90
N ARG A 822 -13.00 3.09 -38.69
CA ARG A 822 -14.13 2.20 -39.03
C ARG A 822 -13.86 0.82 -38.44
N ALA A 823 -14.82 0.32 -37.67
CA ALA A 823 -14.77 -1.00 -37.07
C ALA A 823 -16.08 -1.74 -37.35
N SER A 824 -16.05 -3.08 -37.29
CA SER A 824 -17.26 -3.88 -37.38
C SER A 824 -17.28 -4.91 -36.27
N PHE A 825 -18.48 -5.25 -35.81
CA PHE A 825 -18.67 -6.22 -34.74
C PHE A 825 -20.03 -6.91 -34.80
N THR A 826 -20.14 -8.01 -34.08
CA THR A 826 -21.39 -8.72 -33.82
C THR A 826 -21.48 -8.97 -32.33
N ILE A 827 -22.61 -8.69 -31.71
CA ILE A 827 -22.86 -8.99 -30.30
C ILE A 827 -23.52 -10.37 -30.22
N PRO A 828 -22.85 -11.41 -29.72
CA PRO A 828 -23.47 -12.71 -29.56
C PRO A 828 -24.65 -12.67 -28.58
N HIS A 829 -25.74 -13.42 -28.85
CA HIS A 829 -26.90 -13.45 -27.96
C HIS A 829 -26.52 -13.86 -26.53
N ARG A 830 -25.50 -14.72 -26.34
CA ARG A 830 -25.03 -15.12 -25.01
C ARG A 830 -24.62 -13.94 -24.14
N ILE A 831 -24.08 -12.88 -24.76
CA ILE A 831 -23.65 -11.67 -24.03
C ILE A 831 -24.86 -10.92 -23.47
N LEU A 832 -25.91 -10.80 -24.25
CA LEU A 832 -27.15 -10.21 -23.74
C LEU A 832 -27.82 -11.09 -22.69
N ASP A 833 -27.67 -12.40 -22.77
CA ASP A 833 -28.13 -13.30 -21.71
C ASP A 833 -27.33 -13.19 -20.42
N GLN A 834 -26.03 -12.98 -20.50
CA GLN A 834 -25.20 -12.63 -19.32
C GLN A 834 -25.65 -11.33 -18.69
N LEU A 835 -25.90 -10.31 -19.51
CA LEU A 835 -26.39 -9.03 -19.04
C LEU A 835 -27.72 -9.18 -18.31
N ARG A 836 -28.68 -9.93 -18.89
CA ARG A 836 -29.96 -10.22 -18.26
C ARG A 836 -29.81 -10.98 -16.93
N ARG A 837 -28.90 -11.98 -16.87
CA ARG A 837 -28.62 -12.70 -15.61
C ARG A 837 -28.09 -11.78 -14.53
N ARG A 838 -27.24 -10.83 -14.88
CA ARG A 838 -26.74 -9.82 -13.93
C ARG A 838 -27.86 -8.89 -13.46
N GLN A 839 -28.70 -8.41 -14.34
CA GLN A 839 -29.89 -7.60 -14.02
C GLN A 839 -30.84 -8.33 -13.07
N GLN A 840 -30.98 -9.64 -13.24
CA GLN A 840 -31.80 -10.47 -12.34
C GLN A 840 -31.15 -10.70 -10.98
N ARG A 841 -29.82 -10.85 -10.95
CA ARG A 841 -29.06 -11.06 -9.72
C ARG A 841 -29.03 -9.81 -8.82
N TRP A 842 -28.94 -8.65 -9.43
CA TRP A 842 -28.92 -7.35 -8.76
C TRP A 842 -29.98 -6.41 -9.37
N PRO A 843 -31.24 -6.60 -9.02
CA PRO A 843 -32.32 -5.82 -9.59
C PRO A 843 -32.41 -4.43 -8.97
N VAL A 844 -31.40 -3.62 -9.24
CA VAL A 844 -31.35 -2.25 -8.74
C VAL A 844 -32.19 -1.35 -9.65
N PRO A 845 -33.14 -0.57 -9.12
CA PRO A 845 -33.90 0.38 -9.92
C PRO A 845 -32.96 1.41 -10.53
N TYR A 846 -32.95 1.47 -11.83
CA TYR A 846 -32.23 2.47 -12.58
C TYR A 846 -33.21 3.46 -13.20
N THR A 847 -33.07 4.75 -12.94
CA THR A 847 -33.82 5.82 -13.56
C THR A 847 -32.88 6.79 -14.26
N GLU A 848 -33.24 7.20 -15.47
CA GLU A 848 -32.48 8.18 -16.25
C GLU A 848 -32.52 9.60 -15.65
N ASP A 849 -33.44 9.83 -14.71
CA ASP A 849 -33.63 11.12 -14.05
C ASP A 849 -32.64 11.44 -12.95
N ASP A 850 -31.63 10.60 -12.76
CA ASP A 850 -30.57 10.89 -11.79
C ASP A 850 -29.73 12.04 -12.26
N LEU A 851 -29.70 13.10 -11.45
CA LEU A 851 -28.90 14.30 -11.68
C LEU A 851 -27.40 14.06 -11.58
N ILE A 852 -26.99 12.92 -11.06
CA ILE A 852 -25.65 12.42 -10.99
C ILE A 852 -25.47 11.44 -12.14
N ALA A 853 -24.31 11.43 -12.76
CA ALA A 853 -24.00 10.64 -13.94
C ALA A 853 -24.81 9.33 -14.03
N PRO A 854 -25.46 9.03 -15.14
CA PRO A 854 -26.33 7.87 -15.27
C PRO A 854 -25.57 6.65 -14.79
N TRP A 855 -26.15 5.96 -13.86
CA TRP A 855 -25.58 4.79 -13.26
C TRP A 855 -25.53 3.67 -14.31
N LEU A 856 -24.38 3.30 -14.77
CA LEU A 856 -24.24 2.40 -15.91
C LEU A 856 -23.89 0.97 -15.52
N GLY A 857 -23.09 0.80 -14.50
CA GLY A 857 -22.73 -0.45 -13.92
C GLY A 857 -22.69 -1.69 -14.80
N SER A 858 -22.78 -2.85 -14.20
CA SER A 858 -22.78 -4.14 -14.87
C SER A 858 -24.05 -4.46 -15.64
N HIS A 859 -25.03 -3.56 -15.62
CA HIS A 859 -26.32 -3.75 -16.27
C HIS A 859 -26.37 -3.28 -17.72
N ARG A 860 -25.25 -2.78 -18.26
CA ARG A 860 -25.18 -2.25 -19.62
C ARG A 860 -23.99 -2.80 -20.39
N LEU A 861 -24.16 -2.88 -21.69
CA LEU A 861 -23.08 -3.15 -22.64
C LEU A 861 -22.68 -1.82 -23.28
N LEU A 862 -21.47 -1.38 -23.03
CA LEU A 862 -20.95 -0.13 -23.53
C LEU A 862 -19.84 -0.36 -24.54
N LEU A 863 -19.70 0.57 -25.49
CA LEU A 863 -18.52 0.72 -26.29
C LEU A 863 -17.81 2.03 -25.91
N TYR A 864 -16.57 1.92 -25.54
CA TYR A 864 -15.78 3.01 -24.99
C TYR A 864 -14.59 3.36 -25.89
N ALA A 865 -14.48 4.64 -26.22
CA ALA A 865 -13.31 5.23 -26.91
C ALA A 865 -12.41 5.92 -25.87
N HIS A 866 -11.31 5.29 -25.53
CA HIS A 866 -10.38 5.81 -24.53
C HIS A 866 -9.42 6.82 -25.12
N VAL A 867 -9.45 8.03 -24.61
CA VAL A 867 -8.55 9.15 -25.02
C VAL A 867 -7.81 9.66 -23.80
N ALA A 868 -6.49 9.53 -23.80
CA ALA A 868 -5.61 9.98 -22.71
C ALA A 868 -5.28 11.48 -22.82
N GLU A 869 -6.29 12.31 -22.98
CA GLU A 869 -6.14 13.79 -23.02
C GLU A 869 -6.68 14.42 -21.76
N PRO A 870 -6.02 15.44 -21.19
CA PRO A 870 -6.49 16.11 -19.99
C PRO A 870 -7.74 16.96 -20.21
N ASP A 871 -7.98 17.42 -21.45
CA ASP A 871 -9.05 18.33 -21.79
C ASP A 871 -10.28 17.59 -22.33
N ASP A 872 -11.43 17.97 -21.84
CA ASP A 872 -12.72 17.41 -22.23
C ASP A 872 -13.33 18.07 -23.50
N ALA A 873 -12.63 19.00 -24.08
CA ALA A 873 -13.08 19.77 -25.24
C ALA A 873 -13.15 18.95 -26.55
N LYS A 874 -12.78 17.69 -26.50
CA LYS A 874 -12.65 16.88 -27.68
C LYS A 874 -14.01 16.29 -28.10
N ASP A 875 -14.42 16.63 -29.27
CA ASP A 875 -15.67 16.13 -29.85
C ASP A 875 -15.43 14.80 -30.57
N VAL A 876 -15.71 13.72 -29.87
CA VAL A 876 -15.81 12.40 -30.46
C VAL A 876 -17.22 12.21 -30.98
N THR A 877 -17.37 11.87 -32.24
CA THR A 877 -18.67 11.52 -32.83
C THR A 877 -18.66 10.09 -33.31
N MET A 878 -19.80 9.43 -33.21
CA MET A 878 -19.96 8.05 -33.63
C MET A 878 -21.20 7.86 -34.49
N THR A 879 -21.07 7.02 -35.49
CA THR A 879 -22.23 6.51 -36.24
C THR A 879 -22.26 4.98 -36.18
N LEU A 880 -23.44 4.42 -36.05
CA LEU A 880 -23.65 2.99 -36.07
C LEU A 880 -24.59 2.66 -37.19
N ASP A 881 -24.19 1.79 -38.13
CA ASP A 881 -24.91 1.44 -39.33
C ASP A 881 -25.35 2.68 -40.15
N GLY A 882 -24.48 3.67 -40.23
CA GLY A 882 -24.71 4.95 -40.92
C GLY A 882 -25.63 5.93 -40.19
N LYS A 883 -26.08 5.64 -38.97
CA LYS A 883 -26.91 6.53 -38.17
C LYS A 883 -26.07 7.12 -37.02
N SER A 884 -26.21 8.41 -36.77
CA SER A 884 -25.61 9.07 -35.63
C SER A 884 -26.14 8.48 -34.31
N VAL A 885 -25.28 8.17 -33.36
CA VAL A 885 -25.61 7.67 -32.03
C VAL A 885 -25.28 8.69 -30.97
N GLN A 886 -26.00 8.62 -29.85
CA GLN A 886 -25.74 9.50 -28.71
C GLN A 886 -24.43 9.09 -28.05
N VAL A 887 -23.42 9.95 -28.15
CA VAL A 887 -22.14 9.78 -27.51
C VAL A 887 -22.15 10.52 -26.16
N ARG A 888 -21.71 9.83 -25.12
CA ARG A 888 -21.55 10.40 -23.77
C ARG A 888 -20.07 10.48 -23.42
N LYS A 889 -19.70 11.47 -22.59
CA LYS A 889 -18.34 11.65 -22.12
C LYS A 889 -18.14 10.92 -20.80
N ALA A 890 -17.02 10.21 -20.66
CA ALA A 890 -16.63 9.52 -19.44
C ALA A 890 -15.62 10.37 -18.68
N TYR A 891 -15.78 10.44 -17.35
CA TYR A 891 -14.92 11.20 -16.47
C TYR A 891 -14.58 10.39 -15.24
N ASN A 892 -13.36 10.63 -14.73
CA ASN A 892 -12.93 10.23 -13.41
C ASN A 892 -12.79 11.48 -12.54
N ASN A 893 -13.43 11.49 -11.38
CA ASN A 893 -13.35 12.61 -10.46
C ASN A 893 -12.20 12.44 -9.48
N ILE A 894 -11.56 13.56 -9.13
CA ILE A 894 -10.51 13.59 -8.11
C ILE A 894 -10.99 14.46 -6.94
N TYR A 895 -10.94 13.91 -5.74
CA TYR A 895 -11.29 14.61 -4.51
C TYR A 895 -10.54 15.93 -4.34
N GLY A 896 -11.25 16.95 -3.88
CA GLY A 896 -10.71 18.26 -3.56
C GLY A 896 -10.38 19.17 -4.74
N ASN A 897 -10.48 18.68 -5.98
CA ASN A 897 -10.10 19.45 -7.17
C ASN A 897 -11.27 20.06 -7.93
N ASN A 898 -12.47 19.62 -7.73
CA ASN A 898 -13.62 19.91 -8.60
C ASN A 898 -13.33 19.67 -10.10
N LYS A 899 -12.22 19.01 -10.39
CA LYS A 899 -11.79 18.69 -11.75
C LYS A 899 -12.20 17.28 -12.07
N ARG A 900 -12.80 17.13 -13.22
CA ARG A 900 -13.04 15.83 -13.81
C ARG A 900 -11.92 15.53 -14.78
N ASN A 901 -11.28 14.38 -14.62
CA ASN A 901 -10.37 13.89 -15.64
C ASN A 901 -11.20 13.28 -16.76
N PHE A 902 -11.09 13.82 -17.94
CA PHE A 902 -11.68 13.24 -19.13
C PHE A 902 -10.97 11.93 -19.47
N LEU A 903 -11.75 10.86 -19.60
CA LEU A 903 -11.24 9.51 -19.91
C LEU A 903 -11.56 9.09 -21.33
N GLY A 904 -12.54 9.71 -21.95
CA GLY A 904 -12.96 9.39 -23.30
C GLY A 904 -14.47 9.50 -23.49
N SER A 905 -14.98 8.78 -24.45
CA SER A 905 -16.39 8.83 -24.84
C SER A 905 -16.97 7.43 -25.05
N TYR A 906 -18.24 7.23 -24.76
CA TYR A 906 -18.89 5.92 -24.89
C TYR A 906 -20.28 6.02 -25.49
N VAL A 907 -20.76 4.86 -25.97
CA VAL A 907 -22.12 4.65 -26.42
C VAL A 907 -22.69 3.38 -25.76
N ASP A 908 -23.97 3.36 -25.50
CA ASP A 908 -24.71 2.23 -24.95
C ASP A 908 -25.19 1.33 -26.10
N LEU A 909 -24.76 0.08 -26.07
CA LEU A 909 -25.11 -0.95 -27.07
C LEU A 909 -26.12 -1.98 -26.56
N SER A 910 -26.64 -1.83 -25.36
CA SER A 910 -27.50 -2.84 -24.70
C SER A 910 -28.81 -3.14 -25.44
N SER A 911 -29.27 -2.22 -26.29
CA SER A 911 -30.48 -2.34 -27.07
C SER A 911 -30.27 -2.88 -28.49
N LEU A 912 -29.08 -3.22 -28.89
CA LEU A 912 -28.80 -3.74 -30.21
C LEU A 912 -29.35 -5.16 -30.41
N GLU A 913 -29.66 -5.50 -31.65
CA GLU A 913 -30.06 -6.85 -32.03
C GLU A 913 -28.84 -7.78 -31.91
N PRO A 914 -28.97 -8.91 -31.20
CA PRO A 914 -27.90 -9.89 -31.12
C PRO A 914 -27.67 -10.57 -32.48
N ASP A 915 -26.47 -11.12 -32.64
CA ASP A 915 -26.05 -11.93 -33.80
C ASP A 915 -26.13 -11.19 -35.16
N ARG A 916 -26.31 -9.88 -35.11
CA ARG A 916 -26.32 -9.01 -36.30
C ARG A 916 -24.96 -8.35 -36.47
N HIS A 917 -24.51 -8.23 -37.72
CA HIS A 917 -23.30 -7.48 -38.06
C HIS A 917 -23.57 -5.97 -38.03
N HIS A 918 -22.77 -5.24 -37.28
CA HIS A 918 -22.83 -3.80 -37.15
C HIS A 918 -21.56 -3.13 -37.66
N ILE A 919 -21.68 -1.94 -38.25
CA ILE A 919 -20.58 -1.09 -38.68
C ILE A 919 -20.58 0.15 -37.81
N LEU A 920 -19.44 0.38 -37.11
CA LEU A 920 -19.20 1.55 -36.31
C LEU A 920 -18.20 2.47 -37.01
N GLU A 921 -18.51 3.74 -37.07
CA GLU A 921 -17.56 4.77 -37.48
C GLU A 921 -17.36 5.74 -36.31
N VAL A 922 -16.12 5.98 -35.95
CA VAL A 922 -15.73 6.88 -34.86
C VAL A 922 -14.84 7.97 -35.45
N MET A 923 -15.28 9.20 -35.36
CA MET A 923 -14.49 10.36 -35.74
C MET A 923 -13.83 10.95 -34.49
N LEU A 924 -12.51 10.96 -34.47
CA LEU A 924 -11.68 11.52 -33.41
C LEU A 924 -11.10 12.87 -33.85
N PRO A 925 -11.01 13.85 -32.96
CA PRO A 925 -10.32 15.11 -33.25
C PRO A 925 -8.81 14.87 -33.39
N GLN A 926 -8.06 15.92 -33.76
CA GLN A 926 -6.60 15.85 -33.77
C GLN A 926 -6.08 15.65 -32.35
N LEU A 927 -5.26 14.60 -32.18
CA LEU A 927 -4.67 14.20 -30.91
C LEU A 927 -3.14 14.21 -31.00
N ALA A 928 -2.46 14.29 -29.87
CA ALA A 928 -1.04 13.96 -29.82
C ALA A 928 -0.85 12.44 -29.98
N ALA A 929 0.29 12.03 -30.51
CA ALA A 929 0.62 10.63 -30.74
C ALA A 929 0.52 9.79 -29.44
N GLY A 930 -0.05 8.60 -29.54
CA GLY A 930 -0.26 7.69 -28.41
C GLY A 930 -1.39 8.07 -27.45
N ARG A 931 -2.08 9.18 -27.65
CA ARG A 931 -3.18 9.60 -26.76
C ARG A 931 -4.45 8.77 -26.95
N PHE A 932 -4.70 8.27 -28.12
CA PHE A 932 -5.80 7.36 -28.34
C PHE A 932 -5.40 5.94 -27.93
N GLN A 933 -6.02 5.42 -26.88
CA GLN A 933 -5.69 4.12 -26.30
C GLN A 933 -6.48 2.97 -26.93
N GLY A 934 -7.59 3.23 -27.58
CA GLY A 934 -8.37 2.24 -28.30
C GLY A 934 -9.90 2.39 -28.17
N LEU A 935 -10.59 1.44 -28.81
CA LEU A 935 -12.04 1.21 -28.67
C LEU A 935 -12.25 -0.11 -27.97
N PHE A 936 -13.04 -0.12 -26.91
CA PHE A 936 -13.21 -1.29 -26.04
C PHE A 936 -14.66 -1.55 -25.72
N PHE A 937 -15.07 -2.81 -25.69
CA PHE A 937 -16.29 -3.21 -25.01
C PHE A 937 -16.10 -3.16 -23.50
N GLU A 938 -17.15 -2.83 -22.80
CA GLU A 938 -17.16 -2.58 -21.36
C GLU A 938 -18.05 -3.58 -20.63
N ASN A 939 -17.56 -4.09 -19.51
CA ASN A 939 -18.36 -4.78 -18.53
C ASN A 939 -18.87 -6.18 -18.95
N ILE A 940 -18.00 -7.01 -19.49
CA ILE A 940 -18.31 -8.37 -19.86
C ILE A 940 -17.36 -9.33 -19.17
N GLU A 941 -17.91 -10.32 -18.48
CA GLU A 941 -17.10 -11.38 -17.86
C GLU A 941 -16.65 -12.37 -18.94
N PRO A 942 -15.42 -12.93 -18.83
CA PRO A 942 -14.96 -13.98 -19.72
C PRO A 942 -15.86 -15.22 -19.64
N GLU A 943 -16.03 -15.88 -20.78
CA GLU A 943 -16.71 -17.17 -20.88
C GLU A 943 -15.72 -18.26 -21.27
N TYR A 944 -15.90 -19.45 -20.70
CA TYR A 944 -15.06 -20.62 -20.96
C TYR A 944 -15.86 -21.74 -21.62
N THR A 945 -15.22 -22.53 -22.46
CA THR A 945 -15.80 -23.67 -23.12
C THR A 945 -14.86 -24.87 -23.14
N ARG A 946 -15.44 -26.05 -23.26
CA ARG A 946 -14.74 -27.32 -23.49
C ARG A 946 -14.69 -27.71 -24.96
N GLU A 947 -15.41 -26.98 -25.81
CA GLU A 947 -15.43 -27.26 -27.25
C GLU A 947 -14.13 -26.80 -27.92
N ILE A 948 -13.52 -27.69 -28.67
CA ILE A 948 -12.28 -27.44 -29.38
C ILE A 948 -12.57 -27.42 -30.89
N VAL A 949 -12.16 -26.33 -31.53
CA VAL A 949 -12.26 -26.20 -32.98
C VAL A 949 -11.06 -26.92 -33.60
N LYS A 950 -11.31 -27.81 -34.55
CA LYS A 950 -10.31 -28.60 -35.25
C LYS A 950 -9.53 -27.77 -36.27
#